data_46df110ebde2781b0c292a31e36ed0d3
#
_entry.id   46df110ebde2781b0c292a31e36ed0d3
#
_cell.length_a   1.000
_cell.length_b   1.000
_cell.length_c   1.000
_cell.angle_alpha   90.00
_cell.angle_beta   90.00
_cell.angle_gamma   90.00
#
_symmetry.space_group_name_H-M   'P 1'
#
loop_
_entity.id
_entity.type
_entity.pdbx_description
1 polymer ?
#
loop_
_entity_poly.entity_id
_entity_poly.type
_entity_poly.pdbx_seq_one_letter_code
_entity_poly.pdbx_strand_id
1 'polypeptide(L)'
;MIKKLNIIIVSILLFVFNANSQLQVGDWKLYQVFSGLNLQNIVDTGDIIYYLSDGWLYSYDKKNDETVYYNKRNDLSDYNITNMYYNYDKKYLLVVYENSNMDIIYDSGRIVNIPDLKNTIVTGSKAINSADFLGNYIYLATDFGYMVVDDEKYLIKESFNYGKAFTSMVATSQYIFASCNNKVYVSALNDNHFDFSVFKETNFKQNAYIQKIDENRFFFRGGWLYRITYSQDPTSLSIVTLEQSTSQLLTKSKSGYLASFKNFYMPLDEQGSVIKDEQNNTVKINLPADFEGSLIASMETDGSVWGVDKNGLKQFKIENGTVEYLRENYRPNASSVNDPYYMKYANNRLYMMNSGPNTRNEGQKGNGFDICISSLKEDVWNNLAPKSATGFINSNSKNKLTDPFSLTVDPEDPDAIWFGTWWEGIVCVKNNEQIQKFDTKNSPMLLNYICNIPAMAFDKDNNLWAVHFSLESGYPRLMVLPAEKRFTANVQKSDWIVYEEFSNVSTAKRSIINIFNDGVVYFTDGLYSPTLVAIENNGTLTDKTDDKKAVITSFVDQDGKTVNPQFFYDFKEDKNGKVWVCMGSGVGTISKPDLVFGNNFYINRVKVPRNDGTNLADYLLDGLCVTCMAIDGANRKWFGTTTSGVYLVNEDGTEILEHFTSENSYLPDDNVLSIACSDDSNIVYFGTSKGTVAYSSDAVPSEDNFNNVYAYPNPVRPDYTGYITITGLMDNSLVKIADSAGNVVYSTTSNGGMVTWDGCNMNGQRVSTGVYFVLASQTDGSNKSGCVTKIMIVR
;
A
#
# COMPACT_ATOMS: atom_id res chain seq x y z
N MET A 1 42.13 30.00 -14.11
CA MET A 1 41.70 28.83 -14.88
C MET A 1 41.28 27.63 -13.99
N ILE A 2 42.06 27.29 -12.99
CA ILE A 2 41.78 26.12 -12.11
C ILE A 2 40.47 26.23 -11.32
N LYS A 3 40.07 27.42 -10.81
CA LYS A 3 38.79 27.64 -10.12
C LYS A 3 37.56 27.49 -11.01
N LYS A 4 37.65 27.81 -12.29
CA LYS A 4 36.54 27.60 -13.26
C LYS A 4 36.43 26.13 -13.68
N LEU A 5 37.52 25.37 -13.68
CA LEU A 5 37.54 23.97 -14.01
C LEU A 5 36.87 23.14 -12.86
N ASN A 6 37.16 23.50 -11.61
CA ASN A 6 36.51 22.83 -10.44
C ASN A 6 35.00 23.09 -10.38
N ILE A 7 34.51 24.28 -10.78
CA ILE A 7 33.08 24.59 -10.81
C ILE A 7 32.38 23.77 -11.92
N ILE A 8 33.03 23.57 -13.07
CA ILE A 8 32.50 22.77 -14.16
C ILE A 8 32.46 21.28 -13.77
N ILE A 9 33.52 20.76 -13.12
CA ILE A 9 33.55 19.37 -12.64
C ILE A 9 32.52 19.13 -11.55
N VAL A 10 32.31 20.05 -10.60
CA VAL A 10 31.25 19.96 -9.58
C VAL A 10 29.88 20.10 -10.22
N SER A 11 29.68 20.95 -11.23
CA SER A 11 28.41 21.02 -11.96
C SER A 11 28.12 19.76 -12.75
N ILE A 12 29.15 19.14 -13.39
CA ILE A 12 28.98 17.86 -14.10
C ILE A 12 28.75 16.72 -13.12
N LEU A 13 29.39 16.70 -11.96
CA LEU A 13 29.12 15.72 -10.90
C LEU A 13 27.72 15.90 -10.30
N LEU A 14 27.24 17.12 -10.09
CA LEU A 14 25.88 17.39 -9.65
C LEU A 14 24.81 17.03 -10.70
N PHE A 15 25.13 17.12 -12.00
CA PHE A 15 24.24 16.64 -13.06
C PHE A 15 24.21 15.11 -13.19
N VAL A 16 25.26 14.41 -12.79
CA VAL A 16 25.31 12.93 -12.83
C VAL A 16 24.53 12.30 -11.66
N PHE A 17 24.33 13.02 -10.55
CA PHE A 17 23.58 12.50 -9.39
C PHE A 17 22.07 12.74 -9.44
N ASN A 18 21.55 13.49 -10.43
CA ASN A 18 20.10 13.68 -10.62
C ASN A 18 19.54 12.97 -11.86
N ALA A 19 20.25 12.00 -12.42
CA ALA A 19 19.62 11.04 -13.29
C ALA A 19 18.79 10.07 -12.41
N ASN A 20 17.56 10.43 -12.08
CA ASN A 20 16.56 9.45 -11.68
C ASN A 20 16.56 8.39 -12.76
N SER A 21 17.08 7.20 -12.47
CA SER A 21 17.09 6.13 -13.46
C SER A 21 15.63 5.78 -13.74
N GLN A 22 15.16 6.18 -14.91
CA GLN A 22 13.86 5.80 -15.39
C GLN A 22 13.77 4.27 -15.30
N LEU A 23 12.70 3.75 -14.70
CA LEU A 23 12.48 2.31 -14.59
C LEU A 23 12.51 1.71 -15.99
N GLN A 24 13.25 0.62 -16.16
CA GLN A 24 13.22 -0.13 -17.42
C GLN A 24 11.89 -0.86 -17.57
N VAL A 25 11.47 -1.10 -18.79
CA VAL A 25 10.29 -1.91 -19.06
C VAL A 25 10.43 -3.28 -18.42
N GLY A 26 9.42 -3.71 -17.68
CA GLY A 26 9.42 -4.93 -16.88
C GLY A 26 9.91 -4.74 -15.44
N ASP A 27 10.47 -3.57 -15.10
CA ASP A 27 10.93 -3.28 -13.75
C ASP A 27 9.78 -2.97 -12.81
N TRP A 28 10.01 -3.29 -11.52
CA TRP A 28 9.11 -2.98 -10.42
C TRP A 28 9.76 -2.00 -9.45
N LYS A 29 8.95 -1.15 -8.84
CA LYS A 29 9.36 -0.28 -7.74
C LYS A 29 8.38 -0.45 -6.57
N LEU A 30 8.93 -0.81 -5.42
CA LEU A 30 8.17 -0.96 -4.19
C LEU A 30 8.19 0.36 -3.43
N TYR A 31 7.03 0.78 -2.92
CA TYR A 31 6.90 1.96 -2.08
C TYR A 31 6.63 1.56 -0.65
N GLN A 32 7.48 2.03 0.24
CA GLN A 32 7.34 1.81 1.68
C GLN A 32 6.14 2.56 2.23
N VAL A 33 5.61 2.03 3.33
CA VAL A 33 4.51 2.64 4.08
C VAL A 33 4.97 2.95 5.50
N PHE A 34 4.82 4.20 5.89
CA PHE A 34 5.02 4.65 7.25
C PHE A 34 3.81 5.50 7.68
N SER A 35 2.76 4.84 8.17
CA SER A 35 1.58 5.54 8.70
C SER A 35 1.87 6.19 10.04
N GLY A 36 2.78 5.59 10.81
CA GLY A 36 3.07 5.93 12.19
C GLY A 36 1.91 5.60 13.15
N LEU A 37 0.88 4.92 12.68
CA LEU A 37 -0.27 4.49 13.48
C LEU A 37 -0.06 3.09 14.06
N ASN A 38 0.70 2.25 13.38
CA ASN A 38 0.98 0.88 13.78
C ASN A 38 2.49 0.67 13.95
N LEU A 39 3.04 1.24 15.02
CA LEU A 39 4.41 1.01 15.44
C LEU A 39 4.46 -0.33 16.20
N GLN A 40 5.28 -1.28 15.71
CA GLN A 40 5.28 -2.65 16.18
C GLN A 40 6.47 -2.95 17.10
N ASN A 41 7.67 -2.54 16.70
CA ASN A 41 8.89 -2.83 17.46
C ASN A 41 10.00 -1.82 17.14
N ILE A 42 10.96 -1.67 18.07
CA ILE A 42 12.18 -0.90 17.87
C ILE A 42 13.31 -1.56 18.65
N VAL A 43 14.50 -1.65 18.03
CA VAL A 43 15.70 -2.26 18.63
C VAL A 43 16.91 -1.38 18.37
N ASP A 44 17.69 -1.11 19.41
CA ASP A 44 18.97 -0.43 19.32
C ASP A 44 20.11 -1.46 19.42
N THR A 45 20.93 -1.55 18.40
CA THR A 45 22.10 -2.46 18.37
C THR A 45 23.38 -1.79 18.84
N GLY A 46 23.31 -0.49 19.13
CA GLY A 46 24.44 0.38 19.46
C GLY A 46 24.75 1.36 18.33
N ASP A 47 25.11 0.89 17.16
CA ASP A 47 25.38 1.72 15.97
C ASP A 47 24.15 1.94 15.10
N ILE A 48 23.24 0.95 15.04
CA ILE A 48 22.05 0.95 14.19
C ILE A 48 20.80 0.85 15.06
N ILE A 49 19.78 1.63 14.73
CA ILE A 49 18.43 1.47 15.26
C ILE A 49 17.55 0.87 14.19
N TYR A 50 16.99 -0.32 14.47
CA TYR A 50 15.96 -0.93 13.65
C TYR A 50 14.59 -0.58 14.22
N TYR A 51 13.63 -0.23 13.36
CA TYR A 51 12.24 -0.05 13.78
C TYR A 51 11.27 -0.60 12.74
N LEU A 52 10.17 -1.12 13.24
CA LEU A 52 9.13 -1.80 12.47
C LEU A 52 7.83 -1.00 12.57
N SER A 53 7.30 -0.58 11.45
CA SER A 53 6.02 0.10 11.34
C SER A 53 5.24 -0.44 10.15
N ASP A 54 3.95 -0.75 10.35
CA ASP A 54 3.04 -1.21 9.29
C ASP A 54 3.54 -2.45 8.52
N GLY A 55 4.34 -3.30 9.18
CA GLY A 55 4.97 -4.47 8.55
C GLY A 55 6.21 -4.15 7.70
N TRP A 56 6.69 -2.90 7.71
CA TRP A 56 7.89 -2.45 7.00
C TRP A 56 9.05 -2.21 7.94
N LEU A 57 10.24 -2.72 7.56
CA LEU A 57 11.47 -2.58 8.33
C LEU A 57 12.27 -1.38 7.84
N TYR A 58 12.69 -0.58 8.80
CA TYR A 58 13.57 0.57 8.64
C TYR A 58 14.79 0.42 9.54
N SER A 59 15.92 0.95 9.13
CA SER A 59 17.06 1.14 10.00
C SER A 59 17.63 2.54 9.88
N TYR A 60 18.23 3.00 10.97
CA TYR A 60 18.96 4.26 11.04
C TYR A 60 20.38 4.02 11.53
N ASP A 61 21.37 4.36 10.72
CA ASP A 61 22.78 4.31 11.08
C ASP A 61 23.16 5.62 11.80
N LYS A 62 23.46 5.51 13.08
CA LYS A 62 23.82 6.65 13.94
C LYS A 62 25.14 7.31 13.54
N LYS A 63 26.07 6.59 12.89
CA LYS A 63 27.38 7.10 12.48
C LYS A 63 27.33 7.87 11.17
N ASN A 64 26.59 7.30 10.19
CA ASN A 64 26.52 7.84 8.84
C ASN A 64 25.37 8.81 8.66
N ASP A 65 24.46 8.91 9.66
CA ASP A 65 23.23 9.72 9.62
C ASP A 65 22.35 9.35 8.42
N GLU A 66 22.17 8.04 8.22
CA GLU A 66 21.49 7.49 7.04
C GLU A 66 20.35 6.55 7.45
N THR A 67 19.21 6.70 6.76
CA THR A 67 18.09 5.76 6.89
C THR A 67 18.09 4.78 5.74
N VAL A 68 18.04 3.48 6.05
CA VAL A 68 17.96 2.40 5.07
C VAL A 68 16.57 1.76 5.11
N TYR A 69 16.06 1.42 3.95
CA TYR A 69 14.76 0.79 3.75
C TYR A 69 14.96 -0.65 3.26
N TYR A 70 14.28 -1.59 3.92
CA TYR A 70 14.35 -3.00 3.56
C TYR A 70 13.06 -3.43 2.85
N ASN A 71 13.20 -4.11 1.73
CA ASN A 71 12.07 -4.66 0.99
C ASN A 71 12.48 -5.87 0.13
N LYS A 72 11.49 -6.58 -0.43
CA LYS A 72 11.72 -7.81 -1.20
C LYS A 72 12.56 -7.59 -2.48
N ARG A 73 12.59 -6.40 -3.04
CA ARG A 73 13.41 -6.11 -4.22
C ARG A 73 14.89 -5.97 -3.88
N ASN A 74 15.18 -5.45 -2.68
CA ASN A 74 16.56 -5.14 -2.33
C ASN A 74 17.21 -6.32 -1.61
N ASP A 75 16.52 -6.96 -0.65
CA ASP A 75 17.22 -7.87 0.26
C ASP A 75 16.29 -8.85 0.97
N LEU A 76 15.05 -8.50 1.28
CA LEU A 76 14.14 -9.34 2.05
C LEU A 76 13.47 -10.41 1.19
N SER A 77 13.12 -11.53 1.83
CA SER A 77 12.53 -12.68 1.14
C SER A 77 11.01 -12.61 1.03
N ASP A 78 10.35 -11.76 1.85
CA ASP A 78 8.89 -11.68 1.88
C ASP A 78 8.38 -10.29 2.29
N TYR A 79 7.06 -10.14 2.36
CA TYR A 79 6.35 -8.93 2.79
C TYR A 79 5.71 -9.13 4.16
N ASN A 80 5.24 -8.03 4.76
CA ASN A 80 4.48 -8.00 6.00
C ASN A 80 5.19 -8.67 7.18
N ILE A 81 6.17 -7.94 7.72
CA ILE A 81 6.92 -8.35 8.89
C ILE A 81 6.03 -8.21 10.12
N THR A 82 5.88 -9.28 10.89
CA THR A 82 5.09 -9.29 12.12
C THR A 82 5.90 -8.93 13.34
N ASN A 83 7.18 -9.33 13.36
CA ASN A 83 8.07 -9.04 14.49
C ASN A 83 9.54 -9.12 14.08
N MET A 84 10.41 -8.62 14.96
CA MET A 84 11.87 -8.71 14.83
C MET A 84 12.52 -8.91 16.18
N TYR A 85 13.64 -9.63 16.21
CA TYR A 85 14.41 -9.98 17.40
C TYR A 85 15.90 -9.86 17.11
N TYR A 86 16.65 -9.19 17.99
CA TYR A 86 18.08 -9.01 17.78
C TYR A 86 18.90 -9.93 18.68
N ASN A 87 19.80 -10.69 18.07
CA ASN A 87 20.79 -11.50 18.77
C ASN A 87 22.04 -10.64 19.03
N TYR A 88 22.19 -10.17 20.27
CA TYR A 88 23.31 -9.32 20.68
C TYR A 88 24.67 -10.06 20.70
N ASP A 89 24.67 -11.38 20.87
CA ASP A 89 25.90 -12.19 20.94
C ASP A 89 26.46 -12.42 19.53
N LYS A 90 25.61 -12.76 18.58
CA LYS A 90 25.98 -13.07 17.19
C LYS A 90 25.80 -11.91 16.21
N LYS A 91 25.25 -10.78 16.68
CA LYS A 91 25.06 -9.53 15.94
C LYS A 91 24.28 -9.73 14.64
N TYR A 92 23.06 -10.21 14.78
CA TYR A 92 22.09 -10.28 13.68
C TYR A 92 20.67 -9.99 14.16
N LEU A 93 19.84 -9.50 13.24
CA LEU A 93 18.41 -9.32 13.40
C LEU A 93 17.67 -10.50 12.77
N LEU A 94 16.85 -11.19 13.54
CA LEU A 94 15.87 -12.14 13.04
C LEU A 94 14.59 -11.37 12.69
N VAL A 95 14.13 -11.48 11.46
CA VAL A 95 12.89 -10.92 10.95
C VAL A 95 11.90 -12.05 10.71
N VAL A 96 10.66 -11.89 11.20
CA VAL A 96 9.58 -12.87 11.10
C VAL A 96 8.44 -12.29 10.26
N TYR A 97 8.00 -13.04 9.27
CA TYR A 97 6.91 -12.65 8.38
C TYR A 97 5.57 -13.28 8.75
N GLU A 98 4.48 -12.67 8.31
CA GLU A 98 3.11 -13.16 8.54
C GLU A 98 2.90 -14.59 8.03
N ASN A 99 3.52 -14.95 6.91
CA ASN A 99 3.45 -16.30 6.35
C ASN A 99 4.40 -17.30 7.00
N SER A 100 5.03 -16.92 8.12
CA SER A 100 5.99 -17.73 8.89
C SER A 100 7.32 -17.98 8.18
N ASN A 101 7.64 -17.24 7.12
CA ASN A 101 9.00 -17.13 6.62
C ASN A 101 9.86 -16.36 7.61
N MET A 102 11.19 -16.50 7.52
CA MET A 102 12.13 -15.78 8.37
C MET A 102 13.35 -15.36 7.57
N ASP A 103 13.92 -14.20 7.90
CA ASP A 103 15.23 -13.75 7.43
C ASP A 103 16.13 -13.43 8.61
N ILE A 104 17.42 -13.76 8.48
CA ILE A 104 18.49 -13.31 9.37
C ILE A 104 19.27 -12.22 8.65
N ILE A 105 19.28 -11.01 9.22
CA ILE A 105 20.04 -9.85 8.73
C ILE A 105 21.25 -9.65 9.64
N TYR A 106 22.45 -9.91 9.14
CA TYR A 106 23.68 -9.67 9.88
C TYR A 106 24.10 -8.19 9.83
N ASP A 107 24.78 -7.71 10.85
CA ASP A 107 25.36 -6.36 10.88
C ASP A 107 26.32 -6.09 9.70
N SER A 108 26.85 -7.16 9.09
CA SER A 108 27.66 -7.09 7.86
C SER A 108 26.87 -6.78 6.59
N GLY A 109 25.53 -6.69 6.67
CA GLY A 109 24.63 -6.55 5.52
C GLY A 109 24.27 -7.86 4.82
N ARG A 110 24.81 -9.01 5.25
CA ARG A 110 24.43 -10.32 4.70
C ARG A 110 23.03 -10.69 5.17
N ILE A 111 22.17 -11.14 4.24
CA ILE A 111 20.82 -11.65 4.55
C ILE A 111 20.73 -13.14 4.19
N VAL A 112 20.08 -13.92 5.04
CA VAL A 112 19.87 -15.36 4.85
C VAL A 112 18.44 -15.71 5.15
N ASN A 113 17.77 -16.34 4.17
CA ASN A 113 16.39 -16.79 4.32
C ASN A 113 16.27 -18.17 4.94
N ILE A 114 15.27 -18.39 5.80
CA ILE A 114 14.89 -19.67 6.41
C ILE A 114 13.41 -19.93 6.09
N PRO A 115 13.09 -20.53 4.93
CA PRO A 115 11.72 -20.69 4.46
C PRO A 115 11.05 -21.98 4.96
N ASP A 116 11.72 -22.81 5.76
CA ASP A 116 11.30 -24.17 6.11
C ASP A 116 9.87 -24.19 6.68
N LEU A 117 9.53 -23.31 7.65
CA LEU A 117 8.21 -23.29 8.24
C LEU A 117 7.14 -22.77 7.25
N LYS A 118 7.46 -21.77 6.43
CA LYS A 118 6.59 -21.30 5.35
C LYS A 118 6.19 -22.45 4.43
N ASN A 119 7.16 -23.28 4.05
CA ASN A 119 6.97 -24.36 3.08
C ASN A 119 6.40 -25.64 3.70
N THR A 120 6.40 -25.78 5.04
CA THR A 120 5.86 -26.95 5.73
C THR A 120 4.35 -26.90 5.82
N ILE A 121 3.66 -27.99 5.59
CA ILE A 121 2.22 -28.12 5.79
C ILE A 121 1.95 -28.42 7.27
N VAL A 122 1.27 -27.52 7.95
CA VAL A 122 0.81 -27.66 9.33
C VAL A 122 -0.70 -27.48 9.38
N THR A 123 -1.40 -28.31 10.15
CA THR A 123 -2.82 -28.13 10.39
C THR A 123 -3.02 -26.96 11.37
N GLY A 124 -3.65 -25.90 10.93
CA GLY A 124 -3.89 -24.68 11.72
C GLY A 124 -2.86 -23.57 11.44
N SER A 125 -2.83 -22.59 12.35
CA SER A 125 -1.92 -21.45 12.25
C SER A 125 -0.46 -21.85 12.49
N LYS A 126 0.45 -21.25 11.73
CA LYS A 126 1.91 -21.41 11.86
C LYS A 126 2.57 -20.16 12.49
N ALA A 127 1.79 -19.21 12.99
CA ALA A 127 2.31 -17.95 13.47
C ALA A 127 3.44 -18.15 14.51
N ILE A 128 4.48 -17.33 14.38
CA ILE A 128 5.60 -17.26 15.32
C ILE A 128 5.32 -16.12 16.29
N ASN A 129 5.17 -16.46 17.58
CA ASN A 129 4.74 -15.53 18.62
C ASN A 129 5.90 -14.87 19.37
N SER A 130 7.03 -15.59 19.54
CA SER A 130 8.25 -15.05 20.10
C SER A 130 9.46 -15.83 19.65
N ALA A 131 10.66 -15.23 19.80
CA ALA A 131 11.93 -15.86 19.60
C ALA A 131 12.87 -15.58 20.78
N ASP A 132 13.71 -16.56 21.14
CA ASP A 132 14.84 -16.43 22.06
C ASP A 132 16.06 -17.15 21.51
N PHE A 133 17.24 -16.76 21.96
CA PHE A 133 18.52 -17.25 21.45
C PHE A 133 19.31 -17.97 22.55
N LEU A 134 19.81 -19.17 22.24
CA LEU A 134 20.72 -19.92 23.10
C LEU A 134 21.78 -20.64 22.27
N GLY A 135 23.03 -20.21 22.36
CA GLY A 135 24.14 -20.77 21.58
C GLY A 135 23.90 -20.62 20.07
N ASN A 136 23.86 -21.76 19.35
CA ASN A 136 23.61 -21.79 17.90
C ASN A 136 22.14 -22.03 17.54
N TYR A 137 21.24 -21.86 18.49
CA TYR A 137 19.82 -22.17 18.29
C TYR A 137 18.91 -21.00 18.56
N ILE A 138 17.88 -20.88 17.72
CA ILE A 138 16.75 -19.97 17.88
C ILE A 138 15.57 -20.81 18.35
N TYR A 139 15.01 -20.48 19.50
CA TYR A 139 13.82 -21.11 20.07
C TYR A 139 12.62 -20.26 19.73
N LEU A 140 11.65 -20.81 18.97
CA LEU A 140 10.50 -20.11 18.44
C LEU A 140 9.23 -20.62 19.11
N ALA A 141 8.51 -19.78 19.84
CA ALA A 141 7.14 -20.04 20.30
C ALA A 141 6.18 -19.89 19.11
N THR A 142 5.31 -20.90 18.91
CA THR A 142 4.38 -20.93 17.77
C THR A 142 2.95 -21.24 18.21
N ASP A 143 1.99 -21.05 17.31
CA ASP A 143 0.58 -21.37 17.57
C ASP A 143 0.30 -22.87 17.75
N PHE A 144 1.24 -23.73 17.43
CA PHE A 144 1.09 -25.19 17.57
C PHE A 144 1.98 -25.80 18.66
N GLY A 145 2.91 -25.04 19.26
CA GLY A 145 3.89 -25.47 20.23
C GLY A 145 5.15 -24.65 20.11
N TYR A 146 6.29 -25.30 19.85
CA TYR A 146 7.53 -24.58 19.61
C TYR A 146 8.46 -25.29 18.62
N MET A 147 9.44 -24.56 18.13
CA MET A 147 10.46 -25.02 17.20
C MET A 147 11.85 -24.57 17.63
N VAL A 148 12.86 -25.32 17.19
CA VAL A 148 14.26 -24.97 17.33
C VAL A 148 14.89 -24.88 15.94
N VAL A 149 15.48 -23.73 15.63
CA VAL A 149 16.19 -23.47 14.37
C VAL A 149 17.68 -23.41 14.65
N ASP A 150 18.47 -24.08 13.80
CA ASP A 150 19.93 -23.98 13.80
C ASP A 150 20.32 -22.74 12.97
N ASP A 151 20.90 -21.73 13.64
CA ASP A 151 21.22 -20.45 13.01
C ASP A 151 22.58 -20.44 12.27
N GLU A 152 23.32 -21.57 12.30
CA GLU A 152 24.51 -21.79 11.48
C GLU A 152 24.18 -22.56 10.21
N LYS A 153 23.23 -23.51 10.27
CA LYS A 153 22.79 -24.30 9.12
C LYS A 153 21.55 -23.71 8.43
N TYR A 154 20.90 -22.75 9.06
CA TYR A 154 19.71 -22.07 8.53
C TYR A 154 18.55 -23.01 8.22
N LEU A 155 18.27 -23.94 9.13
CA LEU A 155 17.20 -24.93 8.98
C LEU A 155 16.56 -25.27 10.33
N ILE A 156 15.33 -25.80 10.25
CA ILE A 156 14.64 -26.32 11.43
C ILE A 156 15.36 -27.59 11.92
N LYS A 157 15.84 -27.53 13.16
CA LYS A 157 16.45 -28.68 13.84
C LYS A 157 15.39 -29.59 14.45
N GLU A 158 14.40 -29.00 15.17
CA GLU A 158 13.39 -29.72 15.91
C GLU A 158 12.07 -28.95 15.86
N SER A 159 10.95 -29.69 15.90
CA SER A 159 9.61 -29.11 15.92
C SER A 159 8.70 -29.96 16.83
N PHE A 160 8.03 -29.30 17.75
CA PHE A 160 7.18 -29.93 18.77
C PHE A 160 5.76 -29.38 18.66
N ASN A 161 4.87 -30.19 18.09
CA ASN A 161 3.47 -29.84 17.88
C ASN A 161 2.57 -30.45 18.98
N TYR A 162 2.04 -29.60 19.84
CA TYR A 162 1.15 -30.00 20.92
C TYR A 162 -0.33 -29.61 20.63
N GLY A 163 -0.59 -28.96 19.50
CA GLY A 163 -1.90 -28.37 19.23
C GLY A 163 -2.25 -27.25 20.22
N LYS A 164 -1.25 -26.60 20.81
CA LYS A 164 -1.38 -25.55 21.81
C LYS A 164 -0.50 -24.37 21.43
N ALA A 165 -1.03 -23.17 21.46
CA ALA A 165 -0.28 -21.96 21.21
C ALA A 165 0.65 -21.66 22.40
N PHE A 166 1.93 -21.54 22.11
CA PHE A 166 2.91 -20.93 23.00
C PHE A 166 2.99 -19.45 22.67
N THR A 167 2.57 -18.60 23.61
CA THR A 167 2.54 -17.14 23.38
C THR A 167 3.92 -16.51 23.55
N SER A 168 4.79 -17.12 24.34
CA SER A 168 6.19 -16.74 24.50
C SER A 168 6.98 -17.86 25.10
N MET A 169 8.29 -17.89 24.80
CA MET A 169 9.22 -18.83 25.45
C MET A 169 10.64 -18.24 25.53
N VAL A 170 11.41 -18.78 26.45
CA VAL A 170 12.85 -18.55 26.56
C VAL A 170 13.57 -19.85 26.94
N ALA A 171 14.82 -19.98 26.49
CA ALA A 171 15.68 -21.11 26.82
C ALA A 171 16.90 -20.66 27.61
N THR A 172 17.25 -21.43 28.63
CA THR A 172 18.48 -21.32 29.41
C THR A 172 19.34 -22.53 29.17
N SER A 173 20.55 -22.55 29.72
CA SER A 173 21.44 -23.74 29.64
C SER A 173 20.83 -24.99 30.28
N GLN A 174 19.79 -24.84 31.14
CA GLN A 174 19.20 -25.94 31.89
C GLN A 174 17.71 -26.13 31.62
N TYR A 175 16.98 -25.09 31.34
CA TYR A 175 15.52 -25.13 31.30
C TYR A 175 14.94 -24.35 30.09
N ILE A 176 13.73 -24.74 29.71
CA ILE A 176 12.83 -23.98 28.81
C ILE A 176 11.65 -23.48 29.64
N PHE A 177 11.38 -22.19 29.60
CA PHE A 177 10.16 -21.58 30.14
C PHE A 177 9.25 -21.18 28.98
N ALA A 178 7.97 -21.57 29.07
CA ALA A 178 6.98 -21.27 28.02
C ALA A 178 5.66 -20.78 28.61
N SER A 179 5.07 -19.76 28.01
CA SER A 179 3.75 -19.25 28.34
C SER A 179 2.71 -19.87 27.42
N CYS A 180 1.72 -20.54 28.01
CA CYS A 180 0.65 -21.23 27.30
C CYS A 180 -0.60 -21.29 28.17
N ASN A 181 -1.82 -21.07 27.60
CA ASN A 181 -3.10 -21.22 28.27
C ASN A 181 -3.20 -20.51 29.63
N ASN A 182 -2.79 -19.25 29.69
CA ASN A 182 -2.80 -18.41 30.91
C ASN A 182 -1.91 -18.95 32.04
N LYS A 183 -0.86 -19.65 31.73
CA LYS A 183 0.10 -20.21 32.69
C LYS A 183 1.51 -20.14 32.10
N VAL A 184 2.50 -20.18 32.99
CA VAL A 184 3.89 -20.39 32.61
C VAL A 184 4.31 -21.79 33.03
N TYR A 185 4.90 -22.50 32.12
CA TYR A 185 5.43 -23.85 32.26
C TYR A 185 6.94 -23.85 32.20
N VAL A 186 7.56 -24.86 32.82
CA VAL A 186 8.99 -25.10 32.74
C VAL A 186 9.28 -26.57 32.49
N SER A 187 10.27 -26.87 31.68
CA SER A 187 10.83 -28.21 31.43
C SER A 187 12.34 -28.14 31.42
N ALA A 188 13.03 -29.24 31.82
CA ALA A 188 14.46 -29.31 31.63
C ALA A 188 14.81 -29.33 30.13
N LEU A 189 15.88 -28.64 29.73
CA LEU A 189 16.28 -28.53 28.33
C LEU A 189 16.50 -29.87 27.64
N ASN A 190 16.95 -30.88 28.41
CA ASN A 190 17.26 -32.21 27.93
C ASN A 190 16.10 -33.22 28.08
N ASP A 191 14.93 -32.80 28.49
CA ASP A 191 13.75 -33.66 28.57
C ASP A 191 13.30 -34.14 27.19
N ASN A 192 12.50 -35.20 27.15
CA ASN A 192 11.86 -35.65 25.91
C ASN A 192 10.65 -34.76 25.57
N HIS A 193 10.88 -33.70 24.83
CA HIS A 193 9.85 -32.72 24.48
C HIS A 193 8.82 -33.18 23.45
N PHE A 194 8.85 -34.43 22.98
CA PHE A 194 7.73 -34.96 22.18
C PHE A 194 6.46 -35.20 23.02
N ASP A 195 6.57 -35.22 24.35
CA ASP A 195 5.45 -35.28 25.28
C ASP A 195 5.33 -33.98 26.07
N PHE A 196 4.21 -33.26 25.91
CA PHE A 196 3.95 -32.02 26.67
C PHE A 196 3.93 -32.25 28.19
N SER A 197 3.74 -33.47 28.70
CA SER A 197 3.69 -33.76 30.12
C SER A 197 5.00 -33.46 30.87
N VAL A 198 6.13 -33.33 30.17
CA VAL A 198 7.41 -32.89 30.75
C VAL A 198 7.37 -31.42 31.19
N PHE A 199 6.53 -30.62 30.60
CA PHE A 199 6.30 -29.23 31.00
C PHE A 199 5.48 -29.16 32.30
N LYS A 200 6.10 -28.72 33.37
CA LYS A 200 5.49 -28.56 34.70
C LYS A 200 5.01 -27.11 34.87
N GLU A 201 3.82 -26.97 35.49
CA GLU A 201 3.31 -25.63 35.81
C GLU A 201 4.17 -24.96 36.88
N THR A 202 4.49 -23.68 36.65
CA THR A 202 5.08 -22.82 37.68
C THR A 202 4.00 -22.21 38.58
N ASN A 203 4.44 -21.51 39.63
CA ASN A 203 3.53 -20.76 40.49
C ASN A 203 3.00 -19.45 39.85
N PHE A 204 3.42 -19.06 38.62
CA PHE A 204 2.91 -17.91 37.90
C PHE A 204 1.71 -18.31 37.04
N LYS A 205 0.51 -17.78 37.36
CA LYS A 205 -0.76 -18.21 36.79
C LYS A 205 -1.41 -17.18 35.87
N GLN A 206 -0.62 -16.57 34.99
CA GLN A 206 -1.09 -15.60 33.99
C GLN A 206 -0.29 -15.83 32.69
N ASN A 207 -0.85 -15.38 31.55
CA ASN A 207 -0.05 -15.25 30.34
C ASN A 207 1.02 -14.18 30.54
N ALA A 208 2.20 -14.46 30.06
CA ALA A 208 3.28 -13.50 30.06
C ALA A 208 4.07 -13.58 28.76
N TYR A 209 4.50 -12.44 28.24
CA TYR A 209 5.61 -12.38 27.32
C TYR A 209 6.89 -12.47 28.15
N ILE A 210 7.67 -13.51 27.90
CA ILE A 210 8.86 -13.81 28.70
C ILE A 210 10.07 -13.26 27.96
N GLN A 211 10.93 -12.54 28.67
CA GLN A 211 12.20 -12.03 28.12
C GLN A 211 13.34 -12.34 29.08
N LYS A 212 14.38 -12.94 28.55
CA LYS A 212 15.54 -13.34 29.32
C LYS A 212 16.41 -12.14 29.72
N ILE A 213 16.79 -12.08 31.01
CA ILE A 213 17.81 -11.18 31.53
C ILE A 213 19.15 -11.94 31.57
N ASP A 214 19.15 -13.10 32.21
CA ASP A 214 20.24 -14.06 32.28
C ASP A 214 19.73 -15.48 32.54
N GLU A 215 20.61 -16.40 32.93
CA GLU A 215 20.30 -17.81 33.12
C GLU A 215 19.21 -18.06 34.20
N ASN A 216 19.07 -17.14 35.17
CA ASN A 216 18.19 -17.34 36.33
C ASN A 216 17.13 -16.21 36.48
N ARG A 217 17.19 -15.19 35.65
CA ARG A 217 16.32 -14.01 35.78
C ARG A 217 15.62 -13.68 34.44
N PHE A 218 14.35 -13.33 34.56
CA PHE A 218 13.50 -13.00 33.44
C PHE A 218 12.63 -11.79 33.74
N PHE A 219 12.20 -11.10 32.68
CA PHE A 219 11.03 -10.25 32.72
C PHE A 219 9.81 -11.01 32.25
N PHE A 220 8.72 -10.89 33.01
CA PHE A 220 7.40 -11.33 32.56
C PHE A 220 6.54 -10.08 32.32
N ARG A 221 6.09 -9.91 31.09
CA ARG A 221 5.19 -8.83 30.67
C ARG A 221 3.80 -9.41 30.39
N GLY A 222 2.80 -8.87 31.03
CA GLY A 222 1.39 -9.21 30.87
C GLY A 222 0.56 -7.99 31.16
N GLY A 223 -0.44 -8.10 32.06
CA GLY A 223 -1.14 -6.94 32.61
C GLY A 223 -0.22 -5.98 33.37
N TRP A 224 0.83 -6.52 33.99
CA TRP A 224 1.87 -5.80 34.73
C TRP A 224 3.25 -6.23 34.29
N LEU A 225 4.27 -5.52 34.73
CA LEU A 225 5.67 -5.87 34.51
C LEU A 225 6.27 -6.48 35.78
N TYR A 226 6.86 -7.67 35.64
CA TYR A 226 7.49 -8.40 36.72
C TYR A 226 8.95 -8.74 36.40
N ARG A 227 9.78 -8.77 37.45
CA ARG A 227 11.04 -9.48 37.46
C ARG A 227 10.87 -10.82 38.16
N ILE A 228 11.29 -11.85 37.49
CA ILE A 228 11.21 -13.24 37.95
C ILE A 228 12.59 -13.78 38.19
N THR A 229 12.73 -14.52 39.28
CA THR A 229 13.96 -15.29 39.59
C THR A 229 13.60 -16.71 40.04
N TYR A 230 14.43 -17.66 39.72
CA TYR A 230 14.37 -18.98 40.35
C TYR A 230 15.74 -19.40 40.91
N SER A 231 15.74 -20.30 41.86
CA SER A 231 16.96 -20.80 42.49
C SER A 231 17.21 -22.30 42.15
N GLN A 232 16.80 -23.20 43.05
CA GLN A 232 17.00 -24.65 42.87
C GLN A 232 15.80 -25.32 42.19
N ASP A 233 14.57 -24.89 42.50
CA ASP A 233 13.35 -25.42 41.90
C ASP A 233 12.81 -24.42 40.86
N PRO A 234 12.84 -24.75 39.55
CA PRO A 234 12.39 -23.85 38.48
C PRO A 234 10.85 -23.71 38.43
N THR A 235 10.09 -24.53 39.16
CA THR A 235 8.63 -24.39 39.26
C THR A 235 8.24 -23.33 40.31
N SER A 236 9.09 -23.06 41.29
CA SER A 236 8.91 -22.11 42.36
C SER A 236 9.61 -20.78 42.07
N LEU A 237 8.88 -19.90 41.41
CA LEU A 237 9.39 -18.58 40.99
C LEU A 237 9.28 -17.54 42.07
N SER A 238 10.33 -16.77 42.29
CA SER A 238 10.29 -15.54 43.08
C SER A 238 9.86 -14.40 42.19
N ILE A 239 8.72 -13.77 42.51
CA ILE A 239 8.02 -12.78 41.70
C ILE A 239 8.15 -11.40 42.34
N VAL A 240 8.74 -10.46 41.65
CA VAL A 240 8.82 -9.06 42.05
C VAL A 240 8.07 -8.19 41.04
N THR A 241 7.01 -7.53 41.48
CA THR A 241 6.30 -6.56 40.63
C THR A 241 7.13 -5.29 40.51
N LEU A 242 7.47 -4.92 39.27
CA LEU A 242 8.22 -3.70 38.95
C LEU A 242 7.27 -2.55 38.68
N GLU A 243 6.19 -2.81 37.95
CA GLU A 243 5.19 -1.82 37.58
C GLU A 243 3.81 -2.46 37.36
N GLN A 244 2.76 -1.78 37.86
CA GLN A 244 1.35 -2.22 37.75
C GLN A 244 0.64 -1.65 36.52
N SER A 245 1.39 -1.38 35.45
CA SER A 245 0.88 -0.93 34.16
C SER A 245 1.35 -1.86 33.05
N THR A 246 0.58 -1.96 31.98
CA THR A 246 0.95 -2.74 30.80
C THR A 246 2.13 -2.07 30.08
N SER A 247 3.26 -2.78 30.02
CA SER A 247 4.43 -2.35 29.26
C SER A 247 4.19 -2.58 27.76
N GLN A 248 4.42 -1.56 26.93
CA GLN A 248 4.37 -1.66 25.48
C GLN A 248 5.58 -2.41 24.92
N LEU A 249 6.76 -2.06 25.40
CA LEU A 249 8.03 -2.61 24.95
C LEU A 249 9.02 -2.68 26.10
N LEU A 250 9.95 -3.63 26.03
CA LEU A 250 11.09 -3.72 26.92
C LEU A 250 12.33 -3.97 26.06
N THR A 251 13.26 -3.04 26.07
CA THR A 251 14.46 -3.06 25.24
C THR A 251 15.72 -3.12 26.09
N LYS A 252 16.77 -3.71 25.51
CA LYS A 252 18.11 -3.67 26.11
C LYS A 252 18.71 -2.29 25.86
N SER A 253 19.30 -1.69 26.89
CA SER A 253 19.98 -0.40 26.85
C SER A 253 21.45 -0.57 27.22
N LYS A 254 22.29 0.43 26.99
CA LYS A 254 23.72 0.38 27.32
C LYS A 254 24.01 0.14 28.82
N SER A 255 23.11 0.61 29.68
CA SER A 255 23.24 0.54 31.14
C SER A 255 22.16 -0.31 31.82
N GLY A 256 21.59 -1.29 31.11
CA GLY A 256 20.54 -2.15 31.64
C GLY A 256 19.38 -2.31 30.65
N TYR A 257 18.16 -2.02 31.08
CA TYR A 257 16.95 -2.17 30.28
C TYR A 257 16.10 -0.91 30.35
N LEU A 258 15.25 -0.75 29.35
CA LEU A 258 14.28 0.33 29.30
C LEU A 258 12.88 -0.23 29.07
N ALA A 259 11.97 0.00 30.01
CA ALA A 259 10.57 -0.39 29.88
C ALA A 259 9.74 0.81 29.42
N SER A 260 9.09 0.69 28.26
CA SER A 260 8.20 1.70 27.70
C SER A 260 6.75 1.42 28.08
N PHE A 261 6.05 2.48 28.47
CA PHE A 261 4.64 2.50 28.81
C PHE A 261 3.92 3.59 27.99
N LYS A 262 2.61 3.60 27.99
CA LYS A 262 1.83 4.55 27.21
C LYS A 262 2.24 6.03 27.42
N ASN A 263 2.49 6.41 28.68
CA ASN A 263 2.70 7.80 29.06
C ASN A 263 4.06 8.07 29.72
N PHE A 264 4.88 7.06 29.93
CA PHE A 264 6.20 7.19 30.53
C PHE A 264 7.11 6.04 30.13
N TYR A 265 8.41 6.20 30.38
CA TYR A 265 9.37 5.11 30.35
C TYR A 265 10.13 5.01 31.68
N MET A 266 10.61 3.80 31.93
CA MET A 266 11.26 3.45 33.20
C MET A 266 12.58 2.74 32.93
N PRO A 267 13.73 3.34 33.30
CA PRO A 267 15.02 2.65 33.23
C PRO A 267 15.13 1.59 34.32
N LEU A 268 15.76 0.47 33.96
CA LEU A 268 16.05 -0.65 34.85
C LEU A 268 17.57 -0.94 34.78
N ASP A 269 18.15 -1.43 35.87
CA ASP A 269 19.55 -1.80 35.91
C ASP A 269 19.84 -3.09 35.10
N GLU A 270 21.09 -3.49 35.00
CA GLU A 270 21.53 -4.71 34.29
C GLU A 270 20.95 -5.98 34.92
N GLN A 271 20.51 -5.93 36.15
CA GLN A 271 19.88 -7.02 36.89
C GLN A 271 18.35 -7.02 36.74
N GLY A 272 17.81 -6.08 35.98
CA GLY A 272 16.38 -5.90 35.78
C GLY A 272 15.63 -5.35 36.99
N SER A 273 16.34 -4.65 37.90
CA SER A 273 15.72 -3.96 39.02
C SER A 273 15.39 -2.50 38.69
N VAL A 274 14.40 -1.95 39.37
CA VAL A 274 14.05 -0.54 39.26
C VAL A 274 15.17 0.35 39.81
N ILE A 275 15.49 1.39 39.05
CA ILE A 275 16.42 2.42 39.51
C ILE A 275 15.67 3.38 40.45
N LYS A 276 16.31 3.75 41.55
CA LYS A 276 15.76 4.66 42.55
C LYS A 276 16.43 6.01 42.51
N ASP A 277 15.67 7.08 42.78
CA ASP A 277 16.18 8.43 43.00
C ASP A 277 16.74 8.59 44.47
N GLU A 278 17.24 9.77 44.77
CA GLU A 278 17.80 10.10 46.10
C GLU A 278 16.76 9.99 47.23
N GLN A 279 15.45 10.11 46.87
CA GLN A 279 14.32 9.98 47.78
C GLN A 279 13.77 8.55 47.84
N ASN A 280 14.46 7.58 47.24
CA ASN A 280 14.07 6.14 47.14
C ASN A 280 12.78 5.89 46.37
N ASN A 281 12.32 6.83 45.49
CA ASN A 281 11.22 6.59 44.54
C ASN A 281 11.74 5.91 43.28
N THR A 282 10.89 5.14 42.64
CA THR A 282 11.20 4.56 41.31
C THR A 282 11.32 5.67 40.27
N VAL A 283 12.43 5.71 39.54
CA VAL A 283 12.64 6.66 38.46
C VAL A 283 11.69 6.34 37.30
N LYS A 284 10.79 7.27 37.03
CA LYS A 284 9.87 7.24 35.88
C LYS A 284 9.96 8.57 35.17
N ILE A 285 10.14 8.53 33.86
CA ILE A 285 10.25 9.72 33.02
C ILE A 285 8.97 9.84 32.20
N ASN A 286 8.13 10.82 32.53
CA ASN A 286 6.85 11.04 31.86
C ASN A 286 7.06 11.56 30.45
N LEU A 287 6.32 10.98 29.51
CA LEU A 287 6.26 11.45 28.14
C LEU A 287 5.27 12.60 28.01
N PRO A 288 5.58 13.64 27.24
CA PRO A 288 4.60 14.65 26.84
C PRO A 288 3.43 14.03 26.07
N ALA A 289 2.27 14.69 26.09
CA ALA A 289 1.04 14.17 25.50
C ALA A 289 1.13 13.91 23.98
N ASP A 290 1.97 14.64 23.28
CA ASP A 290 2.25 14.47 21.85
C ASP A 290 3.12 13.25 21.52
N PHE A 291 3.73 12.63 22.53
CA PHE A 291 4.47 11.37 22.44
C PHE A 291 3.63 10.13 22.78
N GLU A 292 2.33 10.30 23.00
CA GLU A 292 1.46 9.15 23.27
C GLU A 292 1.54 8.10 22.14
N GLY A 293 1.84 6.85 22.51
CA GLY A 293 1.98 5.74 21.56
C GLY A 293 3.38 5.59 20.96
N SER A 294 4.37 6.39 21.40
CA SER A 294 5.76 6.24 20.96
C SER A 294 6.39 4.96 21.51
N LEU A 295 7.26 4.34 20.71
CA LEU A 295 8.14 3.25 21.17
C LEU A 295 9.53 3.83 21.46
N ILE A 296 10.07 3.51 22.63
CA ILE A 296 11.40 3.95 23.05
C ILE A 296 12.39 2.80 22.92
N ALA A 297 13.48 3.02 22.19
CA ALA A 297 14.49 2.01 21.89
C ALA A 297 15.47 1.81 23.02
N SER A 298 16.12 2.89 23.44
CA SER A 298 17.23 2.84 24.39
C SER A 298 17.46 4.21 25.01
N MET A 299 18.19 4.19 26.13
CA MET A 299 18.69 5.39 26.78
C MET A 299 20.21 5.44 26.64
N GLU A 300 20.73 6.55 26.17
CA GLU A 300 22.15 6.85 26.09
C GLU A 300 22.72 7.23 27.44
N THR A 301 24.06 7.25 27.56
CA THR A 301 24.75 7.57 28.82
C THR A 301 24.53 9.00 29.29
N ASP A 302 24.19 9.94 28.41
CA ASP A 302 23.84 11.32 28.71
C ASP A 302 22.38 11.50 29.15
N GLY A 303 21.61 10.41 29.24
CA GLY A 303 20.19 10.40 29.58
C GLY A 303 19.25 10.69 28.42
N SER A 304 19.78 10.96 27.22
CA SER A 304 18.92 11.07 26.02
C SER A 304 18.38 9.69 25.61
N VAL A 305 17.24 9.69 24.94
CA VAL A 305 16.58 8.46 24.46
C VAL A 305 16.31 8.52 22.97
N TRP A 306 16.42 7.36 22.35
CA TRP A 306 15.94 7.12 20.99
C TRP A 306 14.53 6.56 21.02
N GLY A 307 13.65 7.16 20.25
CA GLY A 307 12.27 6.73 20.14
C GLY A 307 11.69 6.98 18.76
N VAL A 308 10.67 6.22 18.41
CA VAL A 308 9.88 6.39 17.18
C VAL A 308 8.44 6.71 17.53
N ASP A 309 7.91 7.74 16.91
CA ASP A 309 6.48 8.09 16.95
C ASP A 309 5.90 8.18 15.52
N LYS A 310 4.65 8.62 15.42
CA LYS A 310 3.97 8.83 14.12
C LYS A 310 4.69 9.80 13.17
N ASN A 311 5.60 10.65 13.69
CA ASN A 311 6.36 11.61 12.90
C ASN A 311 7.76 11.09 12.53
N GLY A 312 8.14 9.89 12.98
CA GLY A 312 9.41 9.23 12.67
C GLY A 312 10.31 9.02 13.86
N LEU A 313 11.55 8.62 13.60
CA LEU A 313 12.59 8.38 14.60
C LEU A 313 13.14 9.72 15.12
N LYS A 314 13.43 9.77 16.42
CA LYS A 314 13.95 10.96 17.11
C LYS A 314 14.95 10.58 18.18
N GLN A 315 15.86 11.51 18.50
CA GLN A 315 16.65 11.48 19.74
C GLN A 315 16.28 12.70 20.57
N PHE A 316 15.91 12.47 21.81
CA PHE A 316 15.48 13.56 22.70
C PHE A 316 15.85 13.28 24.15
N LYS A 317 15.84 14.34 24.95
CA LYS A 317 16.03 14.31 26.41
C LYS A 317 14.84 14.99 27.08
N ILE A 318 14.40 14.47 28.20
CA ILE A 318 13.34 15.07 29.00
C ILE A 318 13.91 15.49 30.33
N GLU A 319 13.99 16.81 30.56
CA GLU A 319 14.44 17.40 31.80
C GLU A 319 13.37 18.37 32.35
N ASN A 320 12.98 18.18 33.60
CA ASN A 320 11.97 19.04 34.28
C ASN A 320 10.64 19.15 33.48
N GLY A 321 10.24 18.07 32.77
CA GLY A 321 9.02 18.06 31.94
C GLY A 321 9.15 18.80 30.60
N THR A 322 10.33 19.28 30.25
CA THR A 322 10.63 19.93 28.98
C THR A 322 11.39 18.93 28.08
N VAL A 323 10.96 18.85 26.82
CA VAL A 323 11.64 18.01 25.81
C VAL A 323 12.68 18.85 25.10
N GLU A 324 13.90 18.35 25.09
CA GLU A 324 14.99 18.84 24.25
C GLU A 324 15.25 17.83 23.15
N TYR A 325 15.05 18.23 21.89
CA TYR A 325 15.36 17.40 20.74
C TYR A 325 16.84 17.58 20.38
N LEU A 326 17.57 16.46 20.41
CA LEU A 326 18.95 16.40 19.95
C LEU A 326 18.98 16.08 18.44
N ARG A 327 18.02 15.29 18.00
CA ARG A 327 17.80 14.98 16.58
C ARG A 327 16.31 14.81 16.34
N GLU A 328 15.78 15.54 15.36
CA GLU A 328 14.35 15.56 15.04
C GLU A 328 14.06 14.97 13.65
N ASN A 329 12.86 14.37 13.55
CA ASN A 329 12.13 14.14 12.28
C ASN A 329 12.84 13.31 11.22
N TYR A 330 13.41 12.17 11.61
CA TYR A 330 13.79 11.14 10.62
C TYR A 330 12.55 10.36 10.17
N ARG A 331 11.57 11.08 9.59
CA ARG A 331 10.45 10.42 8.95
C ARG A 331 10.90 9.87 7.59
N PRO A 332 10.66 8.59 7.31
CA PRO A 332 10.92 8.02 5.99
C PRO A 332 10.14 8.77 4.89
N ASN A 333 10.74 8.91 3.71
CA ASN A 333 10.01 9.32 2.50
C ASN A 333 9.12 8.15 2.04
N ALA A 334 7.98 8.00 2.71
CA ALA A 334 7.07 6.88 2.56
C ALA A 334 5.61 7.36 2.59
N SER A 335 4.72 6.59 1.99
CA SER A 335 3.28 6.81 2.07
C SER A 335 2.77 6.63 3.50
N SER A 336 1.80 7.43 3.93
CA SER A 336 1.03 7.14 5.14
C SER A 336 -0.17 6.21 4.90
N VAL A 337 -0.47 5.88 3.64
CA VAL A 337 -1.56 5.01 3.24
C VAL A 337 -1.08 3.57 3.18
N ASN A 338 -1.56 2.74 4.08
CA ASN A 338 -1.25 1.31 4.13
C ASN A 338 -2.13 0.49 3.17
N ASP A 339 -3.44 0.73 3.23
CA ASP A 339 -4.43 0.05 2.38
C ASP A 339 -4.97 1.03 1.35
N PRO A 340 -4.40 1.13 0.15
CA PRO A 340 -4.82 2.09 -0.87
C PRO A 340 -6.09 1.63 -1.58
N TYR A 341 -7.24 1.77 -0.92
CA TYR A 341 -8.55 1.44 -1.49
C TYR A 341 -8.95 2.34 -2.65
N TYR A 342 -8.35 3.50 -2.75
CA TYR A 342 -8.56 4.42 -3.85
C TYR A 342 -7.23 4.97 -4.34
N MET A 343 -7.03 4.91 -5.66
CA MET A 343 -5.93 5.52 -6.37
C MET A 343 -6.43 6.32 -7.56
N LYS A 344 -5.83 7.47 -7.79
CA LYS A 344 -6.03 8.27 -9.00
C LYS A 344 -4.72 8.91 -9.42
N TYR A 345 -4.33 8.72 -10.67
CA TYR A 345 -3.26 9.49 -11.30
C TYR A 345 -3.88 10.68 -12.04
N ALA A 346 -3.37 11.85 -11.78
CA ALA A 346 -3.79 13.08 -12.46
C ALA A 346 -2.71 14.16 -12.29
N ASN A 347 -2.45 14.94 -13.34
CA ASN A 347 -1.52 16.06 -13.31
C ASN A 347 -0.11 15.66 -12.83
N ASN A 348 0.43 14.58 -13.36
CA ASN A 348 1.76 14.03 -13.04
C ASN A 348 1.93 13.71 -11.54
N ARG A 349 0.83 13.28 -10.90
CA ARG A 349 0.83 12.94 -9.48
C ARG A 349 -0.11 11.76 -9.21
N LEU A 350 0.38 10.78 -8.45
CA LEU A 350 -0.44 9.72 -7.89
C LEU A 350 -1.06 10.20 -6.58
N TYR A 351 -2.36 10.06 -6.43
CA TYR A 351 -3.11 10.25 -5.19
C TYR A 351 -3.58 8.91 -4.66
N MET A 352 -3.46 8.71 -3.34
CA MET A 352 -3.91 7.49 -2.67
C MET A 352 -4.68 7.83 -1.40
N MET A 353 -5.64 6.98 -1.05
CA MET A 353 -6.47 7.11 0.14
C MET A 353 -6.71 5.73 0.77
N ASN A 354 -6.72 5.67 2.12
CA ASN A 354 -6.91 4.42 2.87
C ASN A 354 -8.37 4.00 3.02
N SER A 355 -9.29 4.65 2.36
CA SER A 355 -10.70 4.28 2.29
C SER A 355 -11.24 4.52 0.89
N GLY A 356 -12.41 3.97 0.60
CA GLY A 356 -13.06 4.10 -0.69
C GLY A 356 -14.35 3.30 -0.75
N PRO A 357 -15.10 3.37 -1.85
CA PRO A 357 -16.37 2.68 -2.01
C PRO A 357 -16.27 1.15 -1.89
N ASN A 358 -15.09 0.60 -2.11
CA ASN A 358 -14.81 -0.83 -2.06
C ASN A 358 -14.36 -1.33 -0.68
N THR A 359 -14.31 -0.47 0.35
CA THR A 359 -14.00 -0.92 1.71
C THR A 359 -15.04 -1.92 2.20
N ARG A 360 -14.59 -3.15 2.49
CA ARG A 360 -15.47 -4.32 2.73
C ARG A 360 -16.23 -4.31 4.05
N ASN A 361 -15.88 -3.47 5.00
CA ASN A 361 -16.48 -3.56 6.31
C ASN A 361 -17.80 -2.77 6.36
N GLU A 362 -18.91 -3.50 6.39
CA GLU A 362 -20.22 -2.97 6.78
C GLU A 362 -20.18 -2.27 8.16
N GLY A 363 -19.15 -2.57 8.97
CA GLY A 363 -18.92 -1.98 10.28
C GLY A 363 -18.09 -0.70 10.27
N GLN A 364 -17.66 -0.21 9.14
CA GLN A 364 -17.00 1.12 9.04
C GLN A 364 -18.02 2.27 9.15
N LYS A 365 -19.04 2.06 9.91
CA LYS A 365 -19.95 3.08 10.40
C LYS A 365 -19.15 4.05 11.26
N GLY A 366 -18.45 4.99 10.65
CA GLY A 366 -17.80 6.07 11.37
C GLY A 366 -16.98 5.62 12.58
N ASN A 367 -16.14 4.62 12.42
CA ASN A 367 -15.24 4.18 13.46
C ASN A 367 -14.11 5.18 13.74
N GLY A 368 -14.19 6.37 13.11
CA GLY A 368 -13.24 7.44 13.32
C GLY A 368 -11.87 7.10 12.75
N PHE A 369 -11.81 6.44 11.58
CA PHE A 369 -10.57 6.24 10.88
C PHE A 369 -9.92 7.59 10.59
N ASP A 370 -8.69 7.73 11.02
CA ASP A 370 -7.89 8.89 10.68
C ASP A 370 -7.72 8.93 9.16
N ILE A 371 -7.96 10.09 8.55
CA ILE A 371 -7.71 10.29 7.13
C ILE A 371 -6.24 10.10 6.88
N CYS A 372 -5.93 9.16 5.98
CA CYS A 372 -4.62 9.02 5.38
C CYS A 372 -4.77 9.25 3.88
N ILE A 373 -4.28 10.38 3.41
CA ILE A 373 -4.15 10.70 2.00
C ILE A 373 -2.68 10.91 1.73
N SER A 374 -2.17 10.23 0.73
CA SER A 374 -0.79 10.42 0.27
C SER A 374 -0.80 10.78 -1.20
N SER A 375 0.11 11.64 -1.60
CA SER A 375 0.38 11.89 -3.01
C SER A 375 1.86 11.73 -3.33
N LEU A 376 2.16 11.15 -4.48
CA LEU A 376 3.50 10.92 -4.98
C LEU A 376 3.74 11.78 -6.22
N LYS A 377 4.80 12.57 -6.19
CA LYS A 377 5.30 13.31 -7.36
C LYS A 377 6.82 13.28 -7.35
N GLU A 378 7.44 12.91 -8.47
CA GLU A 378 8.90 12.88 -8.61
C GLU A 378 9.59 12.12 -7.46
N ASP A 379 9.03 10.96 -7.09
CA ASP A 379 9.49 10.10 -5.98
C ASP A 379 9.44 10.72 -4.58
N VAL A 380 8.74 11.84 -4.41
CA VAL A 380 8.54 12.49 -3.11
C VAL A 380 7.09 12.30 -2.65
N TRP A 381 6.94 11.73 -1.46
CA TRP A 381 5.66 11.58 -0.81
C TRP A 381 5.24 12.85 -0.07
N ASN A 382 4.03 13.31 -0.34
CA ASN A 382 3.34 14.30 0.47
C ASN A 382 2.17 13.62 1.19
N ASN A 383 2.23 13.61 2.52
CA ASN A 383 1.25 12.93 3.37
C ASN A 383 0.39 13.96 4.11
N LEU A 384 -0.93 13.85 3.93
CA LEU A 384 -1.89 14.59 4.73
C LEU A 384 -2.15 13.81 6.02
N ALA A 385 -1.39 14.10 7.08
CA ALA A 385 -1.59 13.47 8.38
C ALA A 385 -2.76 14.15 9.13
N PRO A 386 -3.64 13.40 9.81
CA PRO A 386 -4.83 13.94 10.48
C PRO A 386 -4.56 15.06 11.49
N LYS A 387 -3.37 15.12 12.08
CA LYS A 387 -2.99 16.13 13.08
C LYS A 387 -2.16 17.29 12.51
N SER A 388 -1.67 17.20 11.29
CA SER A 388 -0.88 18.26 10.64
C SER A 388 -1.70 19.10 9.67
N ALA A 389 -2.88 18.68 9.30
CA ALA A 389 -3.77 19.42 8.42
C ALA A 389 -4.56 20.45 9.24
N THR A 390 -4.04 21.65 9.31
CA THR A 390 -4.83 22.80 9.72
C THR A 390 -5.99 22.94 8.76
N GLY A 391 -7.21 23.01 9.27
CA GLY A 391 -8.41 23.08 8.43
C GLY A 391 -9.22 21.81 8.28
N PHE A 392 -8.67 20.65 8.59
CA PHE A 392 -9.42 19.39 8.74
C PHE A 392 -10.09 19.30 10.12
N ILE A 393 -10.55 20.40 10.66
CA ILE A 393 -11.06 20.43 12.03
C ILE A 393 -12.58 20.54 11.97
N ASN A 394 -13.23 19.51 12.46
CA ASN A 394 -14.67 19.54 12.70
C ASN A 394 -14.99 20.29 13.99
N SER A 395 -15.98 21.21 13.93
CA SER A 395 -16.42 22.02 15.06
C SER A 395 -17.15 21.23 16.17
N ASN A 396 -17.54 19.98 15.94
CA ASN A 396 -18.53 19.34 16.81
C ASN A 396 -18.05 18.24 17.74
N SER A 397 -16.91 17.59 17.46
CA SER A 397 -16.53 16.54 18.38
C SER A 397 -15.12 16.12 18.20
N LYS A 398 -14.19 16.46 18.73
CA LYS A 398 -12.83 15.93 18.54
C LYS A 398 -12.07 16.47 17.31
N ASN A 399 -12.61 17.44 16.62
CA ASN A 399 -11.88 18.28 15.66
C ASN A 399 -11.16 17.53 14.55
N LYS A 400 -11.76 16.45 14.00
CA LYS A 400 -11.16 15.70 12.92
C LYS A 400 -12.17 15.44 11.83
N LEU A 401 -11.77 15.63 10.57
CA LEU A 401 -12.47 15.07 9.43
C LEU A 401 -12.19 13.56 9.42
N THR A 402 -13.22 12.76 9.41
CA THR A 402 -13.13 11.30 9.50
C THR A 402 -13.83 10.63 8.33
N ASP A 403 -13.35 9.45 8.00
CA ASP A 403 -13.94 8.56 7.01
C ASP A 403 -14.10 9.22 5.61
N PRO A 404 -13.00 9.59 4.92
CA PRO A 404 -13.06 9.96 3.50
C PRO A 404 -13.53 8.73 2.71
N PHE A 405 -14.45 8.90 1.79
CA PHE A 405 -15.05 7.80 1.05
C PHE A 405 -14.82 7.89 -0.45
N SER A 406 -14.75 9.09 -0.97
CA SER A 406 -14.45 9.37 -2.38
C SER A 406 -13.45 10.51 -2.50
N LEU A 407 -12.65 10.48 -3.56
CA LEU A 407 -11.66 11.48 -3.88
C LEU A 407 -11.75 11.85 -5.37
N THR A 408 -11.64 13.13 -5.68
CA THR A 408 -11.41 13.60 -7.04
C THR A 408 -10.51 14.83 -7.03
N VAL A 409 -9.70 15.00 -8.09
CA VAL A 409 -8.82 16.16 -8.27
C VAL A 409 -9.56 17.20 -9.09
N ASP A 410 -9.43 18.47 -8.72
CA ASP A 410 -10.03 19.54 -9.48
C ASP A 410 -9.44 19.63 -10.91
N PRO A 411 -10.24 19.68 -11.96
CA PRO A 411 -9.73 19.67 -13.32
C PRO A 411 -9.02 20.98 -13.71
N GLU A 412 -9.30 22.10 -13.04
CA GLU A 412 -8.70 23.41 -13.31
C GLU A 412 -7.58 23.76 -12.32
N ASP A 413 -7.56 23.13 -11.15
CA ASP A 413 -6.58 23.36 -10.10
C ASP A 413 -6.01 22.01 -9.58
N PRO A 414 -4.90 21.55 -10.14
CA PRO A 414 -4.34 20.23 -9.81
C PRO A 414 -3.89 20.06 -8.35
N ASP A 415 -3.76 21.15 -7.60
CA ASP A 415 -3.42 21.10 -6.17
C ASP A 415 -4.67 21.08 -5.27
N ALA A 416 -5.86 21.29 -5.83
CA ALA A 416 -7.13 21.22 -5.13
C ALA A 416 -7.70 19.78 -5.19
N ILE A 417 -7.85 19.18 -4.04
CA ILE A 417 -8.36 17.80 -3.88
C ILE A 417 -9.73 17.88 -3.22
N TRP A 418 -10.72 17.30 -3.88
CA TRP A 418 -12.08 17.18 -3.37
C TRP A 418 -12.30 15.77 -2.82
N PHE A 419 -12.87 15.67 -1.63
CA PHE A 419 -13.30 14.39 -1.08
C PHE A 419 -14.64 14.46 -0.40
N GLY A 420 -15.39 13.41 -0.63
CA GLY A 420 -16.63 13.12 0.06
C GLY A 420 -16.34 12.29 1.30
N THR A 421 -17.03 12.62 2.37
CA THR A 421 -16.86 11.97 3.66
C THR A 421 -18.11 11.21 4.07
N TRP A 422 -17.98 10.35 5.08
CA TRP A 422 -19.14 9.66 5.65
C TRP A 422 -20.04 10.58 6.49
N TRP A 423 -19.44 11.60 7.14
CA TRP A 423 -20.14 12.40 8.16
C TRP A 423 -20.32 13.86 7.81
N GLU A 424 -19.43 14.44 7.03
CA GLU A 424 -19.28 15.90 6.94
C GLU A 424 -19.58 16.49 5.58
N GLY A 425 -20.03 15.68 4.63
CA GLY A 425 -20.30 16.12 3.27
C GLY A 425 -19.05 16.18 2.40
N ILE A 426 -18.89 17.25 1.63
CA ILE A 426 -17.80 17.45 0.67
C ILE A 426 -16.81 18.47 1.20
N VAL A 427 -15.51 18.14 1.11
CA VAL A 427 -14.42 19.02 1.53
C VAL A 427 -13.41 19.16 0.39
N CYS A 428 -12.96 20.38 0.12
CA CYS A 428 -11.85 20.66 -0.77
C CYS A 428 -10.64 21.14 0.03
N VAL A 429 -9.48 20.55 -0.27
CA VAL A 429 -8.21 20.87 0.38
C VAL A 429 -7.19 21.25 -0.67
N LYS A 430 -6.43 22.30 -0.39
CA LYS A 430 -5.27 22.74 -1.17
C LYS A 430 -4.14 23.10 -0.22
N ASN A 431 -2.91 22.65 -0.51
CA ASN A 431 -1.73 22.92 0.33
C ASN A 431 -1.95 22.57 1.80
N ASN A 432 -2.60 21.44 2.08
CA ASN A 432 -2.97 20.97 3.43
C ASN A 432 -3.97 21.87 4.19
N GLU A 433 -4.59 22.83 3.52
CA GLU A 433 -5.61 23.69 4.11
C GLU A 433 -6.98 23.42 3.47
N GLN A 434 -8.02 23.41 4.30
CA GLN A 434 -9.38 23.36 3.81
C GLN A 434 -9.75 24.71 3.18
N ILE A 435 -9.99 24.70 1.86
CA ILE A 435 -10.37 25.92 1.13
C ILE A 435 -11.86 26.01 0.87
N GLN A 436 -12.58 24.86 0.90
CA GLN A 436 -14.03 24.83 0.70
C GLN A 436 -14.67 23.66 1.46
N LYS A 437 -15.92 23.85 1.92
CA LYS A 437 -16.73 22.80 2.54
C LYS A 437 -18.21 22.96 2.15
N PHE A 438 -18.81 21.83 1.76
CA PHE A 438 -20.24 21.74 1.52
C PHE A 438 -20.86 20.71 2.47
N ASP A 439 -21.78 21.19 3.28
CA ASP A 439 -22.55 20.39 4.23
C ASP A 439 -24.05 20.74 4.14
N THR A 440 -24.82 20.31 5.12
CA THR A 440 -26.27 20.58 5.17
C THR A 440 -26.65 22.05 5.29
N LYS A 441 -25.70 22.97 5.54
CA LYS A 441 -25.97 24.42 5.64
C LYS A 441 -25.99 25.08 4.28
N ASN A 442 -25.07 24.69 3.40
CA ASN A 442 -24.85 25.36 2.10
C ASN A 442 -25.04 24.43 0.90
N SER A 443 -25.59 23.25 1.11
CA SER A 443 -25.91 22.28 0.06
C SER A 443 -27.25 21.61 0.33
N PRO A 444 -27.87 20.95 -0.66
CA PRO A 444 -29.13 20.22 -0.49
C PRO A 444 -29.01 18.89 0.25
N MET A 445 -27.84 18.61 0.85
CA MET A 445 -27.66 17.42 1.68
C MET A 445 -28.63 17.40 2.86
N LEU A 446 -29.15 16.22 3.19
CA LEU A 446 -30.05 16.01 4.31
C LEU A 446 -29.27 15.60 5.55
N LEU A 447 -29.70 16.13 6.69
CA LEU A 447 -29.06 15.82 7.98
C LEU A 447 -29.86 14.74 8.70
N ASN A 448 -29.28 13.54 8.81
CA ASN A 448 -29.67 12.64 9.90
C ASN A 448 -28.52 11.69 10.21
N TYR A 449 -27.71 12.01 11.18
CA TYR A 449 -26.55 11.22 11.65
C TYR A 449 -25.45 10.97 10.61
N ILE A 450 -25.75 10.95 9.31
CA ILE A 450 -24.82 10.59 8.23
C ILE A 450 -25.01 11.55 7.05
N CYS A 451 -23.98 12.31 6.72
CA CYS A 451 -23.92 13.15 5.51
C CYS A 451 -22.96 12.49 4.50
N ASN A 452 -23.33 11.30 4.06
CA ASN A 452 -22.45 10.43 3.28
C ASN A 452 -22.40 10.85 1.81
N ILE A 453 -21.17 11.01 1.29
CA ILE A 453 -20.85 11.28 -0.12
C ILE A 453 -19.99 10.13 -0.66
N PRO A 454 -20.58 9.01 -1.05
CA PRO A 454 -19.84 7.83 -1.49
C PRO A 454 -19.11 8.01 -2.81
N ALA A 455 -19.58 8.95 -3.66
CA ALA A 455 -19.01 9.12 -4.98
C ALA A 455 -19.10 10.55 -5.49
N MET A 456 -18.07 11.00 -6.21
CA MET A 456 -18.00 12.31 -6.87
C MET A 456 -17.22 12.19 -8.18
N ALA A 457 -17.63 12.98 -9.17
CA ALA A 457 -16.94 13.14 -10.44
C ALA A 457 -17.11 14.54 -11.00
N PHE A 458 -16.21 14.97 -11.85
CA PHE A 458 -16.37 16.17 -12.68
C PHE A 458 -16.84 15.75 -14.07
N ASP A 459 -17.76 16.53 -14.65
CA ASP A 459 -18.11 16.42 -16.06
C ASP A 459 -17.12 17.22 -16.95
N LYS A 460 -17.33 17.16 -18.27
CA LYS A 460 -16.49 17.88 -19.25
C LYS A 460 -16.54 19.40 -19.13
N ASP A 461 -17.59 19.93 -18.52
CA ASP A 461 -17.79 21.36 -18.27
C ASP A 461 -17.33 21.77 -16.85
N ASN A 462 -16.61 20.86 -16.16
CA ASN A 462 -16.05 21.02 -14.82
C ASN A 462 -17.11 21.19 -13.71
N ASN A 463 -18.35 20.79 -13.92
CA ASN A 463 -19.36 20.76 -12.86
C ASN A 463 -19.07 19.59 -11.91
N LEU A 464 -19.23 19.82 -10.60
CA LEU A 464 -19.01 18.78 -9.58
C LEU A 464 -20.30 17.98 -9.34
N TRP A 465 -20.33 16.74 -9.76
CA TRP A 465 -21.38 15.77 -9.51
C TRP A 465 -21.09 14.98 -8.26
N ALA A 466 -22.08 14.79 -7.40
CA ALA A 466 -21.95 14.03 -6.16
C ALA A 466 -23.19 13.19 -5.88
N VAL A 467 -22.98 11.96 -5.47
CA VAL A 467 -24.03 11.09 -4.92
C VAL A 467 -24.08 11.31 -3.43
N HIS A 468 -25.23 11.70 -2.91
CA HIS A 468 -25.48 11.82 -1.48
C HIS A 468 -26.46 10.75 -1.01
N PHE A 469 -26.14 10.08 0.06
CA PHE A 469 -27.03 9.15 0.75
C PHE A 469 -27.38 9.66 2.14
N SER A 470 -28.67 9.64 2.48
CA SER A 470 -29.17 9.94 3.81
C SER A 470 -30.15 8.86 4.26
N LEU A 471 -30.04 8.47 5.53
CA LEU A 471 -31.02 7.57 6.14
C LEU A 471 -32.43 8.17 6.23
N GLU A 472 -32.54 9.51 6.17
CA GLU A 472 -33.82 10.21 6.27
C GLU A 472 -34.65 10.05 5.00
N SER A 473 -34.03 10.18 3.82
CA SER A 473 -34.73 10.00 2.55
C SER A 473 -34.97 8.55 2.17
N GLY A 474 -34.12 7.65 2.65
CA GLY A 474 -34.08 6.24 2.24
C GLY A 474 -33.59 6.02 0.80
N TYR A 475 -33.34 7.10 0.04
CA TYR A 475 -32.90 7.07 -1.36
C TYR A 475 -31.65 7.89 -1.59
N PRO A 476 -30.80 7.52 -2.58
CA PRO A 476 -29.70 8.37 -2.97
C PRO A 476 -30.23 9.65 -3.67
N ARG A 477 -29.46 10.72 -3.50
CA ARG A 477 -29.66 12.00 -4.17
C ARG A 477 -28.46 12.30 -5.03
N LEU A 478 -28.66 12.51 -6.31
CA LEU A 478 -27.62 13.01 -7.20
C LEU A 478 -27.68 14.53 -7.22
N MET A 479 -26.54 15.17 -6.97
CA MET A 479 -26.43 16.62 -6.88
C MET A 479 -25.32 17.13 -7.78
N VAL A 480 -25.51 18.31 -8.35
CA VAL A 480 -24.54 18.99 -9.20
C VAL A 480 -24.27 20.38 -8.69
N LEU A 481 -23.03 20.74 -8.54
CA LEU A 481 -22.58 22.10 -8.32
C LEU A 481 -21.96 22.64 -9.61
N PRO A 482 -22.50 23.70 -10.21
CA PRO A 482 -21.91 24.31 -11.39
C PRO A 482 -20.47 24.77 -11.17
N ALA A 483 -19.65 24.71 -12.22
CA ALA A 483 -18.21 24.96 -12.16
C ALA A 483 -17.87 26.32 -11.53
N GLU A 484 -18.59 27.38 -11.90
CA GLU A 484 -18.38 28.74 -11.41
C GLU A 484 -18.66 28.92 -9.91
N LYS A 485 -19.36 27.95 -9.29
CA LYS A 485 -19.71 27.99 -7.87
C LYS A 485 -18.72 27.27 -6.97
N ARG A 486 -17.84 26.41 -7.48
CA ARG A 486 -16.97 25.54 -6.70
C ARG A 486 -16.12 26.28 -5.66
N PHE A 487 -15.56 27.42 -6.03
CA PHE A 487 -14.68 28.23 -5.17
C PHE A 487 -15.32 29.53 -4.69
N THR A 488 -16.63 29.67 -4.85
CA THR A 488 -17.36 30.83 -4.36
C THR A 488 -17.50 30.80 -2.84
N ALA A 489 -17.26 31.93 -2.16
CA ALA A 489 -17.24 32.00 -0.71
C ALA A 489 -18.61 31.74 -0.03
N ASN A 490 -19.70 32.03 -0.69
CA ASN A 490 -21.07 32.03 -0.10
C ASN A 490 -22.02 31.15 -0.93
N VAL A 491 -21.66 29.93 -1.24
CA VAL A 491 -22.54 28.98 -1.93
C VAL A 491 -23.79 28.72 -1.08
N GLN A 492 -24.96 28.76 -1.71
CA GLN A 492 -26.24 28.47 -1.08
C GLN A 492 -26.83 27.15 -1.60
N LYS A 493 -27.81 26.61 -0.89
CA LYS A 493 -28.53 25.40 -1.34
C LYS A 493 -29.15 25.55 -2.73
N SER A 494 -29.59 26.76 -3.06
CA SER A 494 -30.19 27.10 -4.37
C SER A 494 -29.19 27.14 -5.53
N ASP A 495 -27.88 27.18 -5.25
CA ASP A 495 -26.84 27.12 -6.28
C ASP A 495 -26.62 25.69 -6.79
N TRP A 496 -27.14 24.70 -6.08
CA TRP A 496 -27.06 23.29 -6.46
C TRP A 496 -28.27 22.87 -7.31
N ILE A 497 -28.03 21.99 -8.25
CA ILE A 497 -29.04 21.31 -9.03
C ILE A 497 -29.19 19.90 -8.48
N VAL A 498 -30.42 19.47 -8.19
CA VAL A 498 -30.68 18.17 -7.54
C VAL A 498 -31.50 17.31 -8.48
N TYR A 499 -31.00 16.11 -8.73
CA TYR A 499 -31.73 15.03 -9.35
C TYR A 499 -32.23 14.10 -8.24
N GLU A 500 -33.54 14.14 -8.00
CA GLU A 500 -34.17 13.39 -6.90
C GLU A 500 -34.80 12.09 -7.36
N GLU A 501 -35.07 11.22 -6.37
CA GLU A 501 -35.97 10.10 -6.42
C GLU A 501 -35.55 8.93 -7.31
N PHE A 502 -34.58 8.21 -6.80
CA PHE A 502 -34.28 6.87 -7.27
C PHE A 502 -34.95 5.84 -6.35
N SER A 503 -36.28 5.82 -6.32
CA SER A 503 -37.08 5.05 -5.35
C SER A 503 -36.82 3.55 -5.36
N ASN A 504 -36.24 3.03 -6.43
CA ASN A 504 -35.86 1.62 -6.58
C ASN A 504 -34.43 1.34 -6.15
N VAL A 505 -33.65 2.36 -5.74
CA VAL A 505 -32.29 2.23 -5.25
C VAL A 505 -32.32 2.27 -3.73
N SER A 506 -32.12 1.14 -3.07
CA SER A 506 -32.39 1.00 -1.63
C SER A 506 -31.33 1.60 -0.73
N THR A 507 -30.07 1.62 -1.13
CA THR A 507 -28.97 2.19 -0.32
C THR A 507 -27.74 2.48 -1.18
N ALA A 508 -27.44 3.72 -1.47
CA ALA A 508 -26.21 4.12 -2.14
C ALA A 508 -25.02 4.33 -1.18
N LYS A 509 -24.90 3.49 -0.15
CA LYS A 509 -23.77 3.58 0.80
C LYS A 509 -22.43 3.30 0.15
N ARG A 510 -22.43 2.51 -0.92
CA ARG A 510 -21.27 2.21 -1.76
C ARG A 510 -21.66 2.53 -3.18
N SER A 511 -21.37 3.70 -3.64
CA SER A 511 -21.62 4.12 -5.01
C SER A 511 -20.31 4.42 -5.69
N ILE A 512 -20.26 4.16 -6.97
CA ILE A 512 -19.30 4.75 -7.89
C ILE A 512 -20.06 5.63 -8.86
N ILE A 513 -19.46 6.74 -9.25
CA ILE A 513 -20.01 7.63 -10.28
C ILE A 513 -18.98 7.79 -11.38
N ASN A 514 -19.43 7.68 -12.62
CA ASN A 514 -18.61 7.98 -13.78
C ASN A 514 -19.44 8.77 -14.79
N ILE A 515 -18.80 9.71 -15.43
CA ILE A 515 -19.37 10.55 -16.48
C ILE A 515 -18.48 10.32 -17.70
N PHE A 516 -19.07 9.83 -18.76
CA PHE A 516 -18.35 9.43 -19.95
C PHE A 516 -18.38 10.52 -21.02
N ASN A 517 -17.67 10.30 -22.12
CA ASN A 517 -17.50 11.29 -23.19
C ASN A 517 -18.81 11.67 -23.87
N ASP A 518 -19.81 10.78 -23.85
CA ASP A 518 -21.16 11.05 -24.33
C ASP A 518 -21.99 11.96 -23.38
N GLY A 519 -21.44 12.28 -22.19
CA GLY A 519 -22.10 13.10 -21.18
C GLY A 519 -23.08 12.33 -20.29
N VAL A 520 -23.22 11.03 -20.49
CA VAL A 520 -24.09 10.20 -19.65
C VAL A 520 -23.44 9.98 -18.27
N VAL A 521 -24.20 10.28 -17.24
CA VAL A 521 -23.79 10.06 -15.85
C VAL A 521 -24.26 8.69 -15.39
N TYR A 522 -23.32 7.82 -15.02
CA TYR A 522 -23.63 6.53 -14.44
C TYR A 522 -23.29 6.54 -12.96
N PHE A 523 -24.18 6.03 -12.12
CA PHE A 523 -23.83 5.68 -10.75
C PHE A 523 -24.48 4.36 -10.32
N THR A 524 -23.94 3.74 -9.32
CA THR A 524 -24.37 2.42 -8.85
C THR A 524 -24.75 2.43 -7.39
N ASP A 525 -25.61 1.50 -7.00
CA ASP A 525 -25.75 1.03 -5.64
C ASP A 525 -25.14 -0.36 -5.52
N GLY A 526 -24.28 -0.57 -4.55
CA GLY A 526 -23.47 -1.77 -4.45
C GLY A 526 -23.71 -2.63 -3.22
N LEU A 527 -24.59 -2.26 -2.26
CA LEU A 527 -24.57 -2.95 -0.98
C LEU A 527 -25.49 -4.18 -0.89
N TYR A 528 -26.72 -4.12 -1.41
CA TYR A 528 -27.69 -5.21 -1.21
C TYR A 528 -28.34 -5.69 -2.51
N SER A 529 -28.45 -4.83 -3.51
CA SER A 529 -28.99 -5.17 -4.81
C SER A 529 -28.25 -4.36 -5.85
N PRO A 530 -27.43 -4.98 -6.70
CA PRO A 530 -26.69 -4.24 -7.71
C PRO A 530 -27.68 -3.49 -8.60
N THR A 531 -27.59 -2.18 -8.60
CA THR A 531 -28.43 -1.27 -9.37
C THR A 531 -27.55 -0.34 -10.18
N LEU A 532 -27.85 -0.16 -11.45
CA LEU A 532 -27.21 0.80 -12.34
C LEU A 532 -28.21 1.92 -12.64
N VAL A 533 -27.82 3.15 -12.35
CA VAL A 533 -28.57 4.34 -12.72
C VAL A 533 -27.82 5.08 -13.80
N ALA A 534 -28.51 5.49 -14.85
CA ALA A 534 -27.98 6.33 -15.92
C ALA A 534 -28.86 7.57 -16.13
N ILE A 535 -28.19 8.70 -16.36
CA ILE A 535 -28.83 9.99 -16.64
C ILE A 535 -28.11 10.65 -17.82
N GLU A 536 -28.88 11.06 -18.84
CA GLU A 536 -28.42 11.91 -19.92
C GLU A 536 -29.18 13.24 -19.84
N ASN A 537 -28.45 14.34 -19.59
CA ASN A 537 -29.05 15.69 -19.39
C ASN A 537 -29.06 16.54 -20.66
N ASN A 538 -28.79 15.94 -21.82
CA ASN A 538 -28.70 16.61 -23.12
C ASN A 538 -27.88 17.91 -23.13
N GLY A 539 -26.89 18.04 -22.25
CA GLY A 539 -26.02 19.20 -22.12
C GLY A 539 -26.66 20.39 -21.39
N THR A 540 -27.82 20.21 -20.74
CA THR A 540 -28.47 21.22 -19.93
C THR A 540 -28.59 20.77 -18.47
N LEU A 541 -28.12 21.59 -17.51
CA LEU A 541 -28.20 21.25 -16.10
C LEU A 541 -29.54 21.63 -15.47
N THR A 542 -30.21 22.66 -15.99
CA THR A 542 -31.40 23.27 -15.37
C THR A 542 -32.72 22.86 -16.03
N ASP A 543 -32.69 22.52 -17.32
CA ASP A 543 -33.86 21.97 -18.00
C ASP A 543 -33.88 20.44 -17.86
N LYS A 544 -34.78 19.93 -17.06
CA LYS A 544 -34.96 18.49 -16.82
C LYS A 544 -36.06 17.87 -17.67
N THR A 545 -36.66 18.62 -18.57
CA THR A 545 -37.81 18.17 -19.35
C THR A 545 -37.37 17.27 -20.51
N ASP A 546 -36.12 17.40 -20.93
CA ASP A 546 -35.48 16.61 -21.98
C ASP A 546 -34.54 15.54 -21.47
N ASP A 547 -34.34 15.43 -20.14
CA ASP A 547 -33.49 14.43 -19.51
C ASP A 547 -33.99 13.00 -19.79
N LYS A 548 -33.05 12.09 -20.10
CA LYS A 548 -33.31 10.66 -20.10
C LYS A 548 -32.81 10.03 -18.81
N LYS A 549 -33.58 9.10 -18.28
CA LYS A 549 -33.24 8.41 -17.01
C LYS A 549 -33.54 6.93 -17.09
N ALA A 550 -32.64 6.10 -16.61
CA ALA A 550 -32.82 4.68 -16.48
C ALA A 550 -32.37 4.17 -15.11
N VAL A 551 -33.13 3.22 -14.56
CA VAL A 551 -32.78 2.49 -13.32
C VAL A 551 -32.88 1.00 -13.62
N ILE A 552 -31.75 0.30 -13.62
CA ILE A 552 -31.64 -1.09 -14.01
C ILE A 552 -31.30 -1.92 -12.78
N THR A 553 -32.12 -2.90 -12.46
CA THR A 553 -32.02 -3.77 -11.30
C THR A 553 -31.88 -5.24 -11.66
N SER A 554 -32.04 -5.60 -12.93
CA SER A 554 -31.85 -6.96 -13.44
C SER A 554 -30.97 -6.92 -14.70
N PHE A 555 -30.05 -7.83 -14.80
CA PHE A 555 -29.03 -7.84 -15.84
C PHE A 555 -29.05 -9.17 -16.60
N VAL A 556 -28.92 -9.08 -17.90
CA VAL A 556 -28.74 -10.22 -18.80
C VAL A 556 -27.49 -9.99 -19.65
N ASP A 557 -26.90 -11.09 -20.16
CA ASP A 557 -25.83 -10.99 -21.13
C ASP A 557 -26.36 -10.96 -22.59
N GLN A 558 -25.48 -10.89 -23.56
CA GLN A 558 -25.76 -10.89 -24.99
C GLN A 558 -26.49 -12.14 -25.47
N ASP A 559 -26.45 -13.23 -24.72
CA ASP A 559 -27.10 -14.50 -25.01
C ASP A 559 -28.45 -14.62 -24.25
N GLY A 560 -28.88 -13.58 -23.54
CA GLY A 560 -30.10 -13.52 -22.73
C GLY A 560 -30.01 -14.28 -21.41
N LYS A 561 -28.81 -14.69 -20.97
CA LYS A 561 -28.61 -15.36 -19.69
C LYS A 561 -28.52 -14.32 -18.57
N THR A 562 -29.08 -14.65 -17.42
CA THR A 562 -28.99 -13.78 -16.23
C THR A 562 -27.54 -13.57 -15.82
N VAL A 563 -27.16 -12.31 -15.65
CA VAL A 563 -25.90 -11.89 -15.03
C VAL A 563 -26.19 -11.46 -13.61
N ASN A 564 -25.49 -12.01 -12.65
CA ASN A 564 -25.50 -11.54 -11.25
C ASN A 564 -24.20 -10.80 -10.97
N PRO A 565 -24.18 -9.46 -11.01
CA PRO A 565 -22.95 -8.69 -10.77
C PRO A 565 -22.42 -8.84 -9.35
N GLN A 566 -23.27 -9.26 -8.37
CA GLN A 566 -23.05 -9.18 -6.94
C GLN A 566 -22.81 -7.73 -6.47
N PHE A 567 -21.79 -7.09 -7.01
CA PHE A 567 -21.45 -5.67 -6.85
C PHE A 567 -20.87 -5.13 -8.14
N PHE A 568 -21.02 -3.84 -8.36
CA PHE A 568 -20.26 -3.07 -9.33
C PHE A 568 -19.10 -2.37 -8.61
N TYR A 569 -17.88 -2.69 -9.01
CA TYR A 569 -16.68 -2.19 -8.35
C TYR A 569 -16.02 -1.02 -9.08
N ASP A 570 -16.02 -1.03 -10.40
CA ASP A 570 -15.44 0.03 -11.22
C ASP A 570 -16.03 0.04 -12.63
N PHE A 571 -16.06 1.23 -13.24
CA PHE A 571 -16.44 1.47 -14.63
C PHE A 571 -15.40 2.35 -15.29
N LYS A 572 -14.99 2.02 -16.51
CA LYS A 572 -14.10 2.86 -17.31
C LYS A 572 -14.53 2.85 -18.76
N GLU A 573 -14.51 4.00 -19.41
CA GLU A 573 -14.66 4.12 -20.85
C GLU A 573 -13.28 4.00 -21.51
N ASP A 574 -13.19 3.15 -22.53
CA ASP A 574 -11.98 3.00 -23.31
C ASP A 574 -11.92 4.01 -24.47
N LYS A 575 -10.79 4.05 -25.18
CA LYS A 575 -10.58 4.99 -26.30
C LYS A 575 -11.61 4.84 -27.44
N ASN A 576 -12.29 3.68 -27.51
CA ASN A 576 -13.30 3.39 -28.51
C ASN A 576 -14.73 3.70 -28.05
N GLY A 577 -14.91 4.31 -26.88
CA GLY A 577 -16.20 4.62 -26.28
C GLY A 577 -16.93 3.40 -25.72
N LYS A 578 -16.23 2.25 -25.53
CA LYS A 578 -16.78 1.07 -24.88
C LYS A 578 -16.60 1.19 -23.37
N VAL A 579 -17.69 1.03 -22.63
CA VAL A 579 -17.65 1.09 -21.17
C VAL A 579 -17.36 -0.31 -20.61
N TRP A 580 -16.26 -0.46 -19.89
CA TRP A 580 -15.86 -1.68 -19.19
C TRP A 580 -16.41 -1.65 -17.77
N VAL A 581 -16.84 -2.81 -17.27
CA VAL A 581 -17.52 -2.96 -15.98
C VAL A 581 -16.87 -4.06 -15.17
N CYS A 582 -16.36 -3.71 -13.98
CA CYS A 582 -15.83 -4.65 -13.00
C CYS A 582 -16.94 -5.09 -12.04
N MET A 583 -17.10 -6.40 -11.88
CA MET A 583 -18.16 -7.02 -11.08
C MET A 583 -17.59 -8.02 -10.08
N GLY A 584 -18.37 -8.32 -9.04
CA GLY A 584 -18.04 -9.42 -8.11
C GLY A 584 -18.03 -10.81 -8.76
N SER A 585 -18.51 -10.91 -10.00
CA SER A 585 -18.62 -12.16 -10.78
C SER A 585 -17.85 -12.14 -12.11
N GLY A 586 -16.92 -11.23 -12.30
CA GLY A 586 -16.09 -11.11 -13.51
C GLY A 586 -16.16 -9.75 -14.16
N VAL A 587 -15.92 -9.71 -15.47
CA VAL A 587 -15.88 -8.49 -16.28
C VAL A 587 -16.97 -8.51 -17.34
N GLY A 588 -17.55 -7.35 -17.60
CA GLY A 588 -18.48 -7.12 -18.71
C GLY A 588 -18.20 -5.82 -19.43
N THR A 589 -18.91 -5.56 -20.54
CA THR A 589 -18.86 -4.29 -21.26
C THR A 589 -20.25 -3.82 -21.65
N ILE A 590 -20.42 -2.49 -21.74
CA ILE A 590 -21.56 -1.81 -22.31
C ILE A 590 -21.07 -1.20 -23.63
N SER A 591 -21.37 -1.85 -24.73
CA SER A 591 -20.81 -1.47 -26.04
C SER A 591 -21.49 -0.25 -26.66
N LYS A 592 -22.70 0.05 -26.20
CA LYS A 592 -23.49 1.20 -26.65
C LYS A 592 -24.19 1.82 -25.44
N PRO A 593 -23.61 2.83 -24.81
CA PRO A 593 -24.16 3.47 -23.61
C PRO A 593 -25.61 3.94 -23.79
N ASP A 594 -25.99 4.42 -24.94
CA ASP A 594 -27.35 4.86 -25.27
C ASP A 594 -28.41 3.74 -25.13
N LEU A 595 -28.04 2.46 -25.25
CA LEU A 595 -28.96 1.35 -25.02
C LEU A 595 -29.44 1.24 -23.59
N VAL A 596 -28.77 1.88 -22.63
CA VAL A 596 -29.18 1.89 -21.24
C VAL A 596 -30.60 2.50 -21.05
N PHE A 597 -31.00 3.43 -21.91
CA PHE A 597 -32.31 4.06 -21.90
C PHE A 597 -33.39 3.27 -22.66
N GLY A 598 -33.03 2.16 -23.30
CA GLY A 598 -33.93 1.31 -24.08
C GLY A 598 -34.37 0.06 -23.34
N ASN A 599 -35.27 -0.72 -23.95
CA ASN A 599 -35.79 -1.98 -23.38
C ASN A 599 -34.90 -3.19 -23.59
N ASN A 600 -33.78 -3.04 -24.30
CA ASN A 600 -32.89 -4.14 -24.70
C ASN A 600 -31.49 -3.99 -24.11
N PHE A 601 -31.38 -3.44 -22.91
CA PHE A 601 -30.10 -3.30 -22.24
C PHE A 601 -29.54 -4.69 -21.86
N TYR A 602 -28.27 -4.91 -22.13
CA TYR A 602 -27.52 -6.07 -21.67
C TYR A 602 -26.06 -5.71 -21.36
N ILE A 603 -25.44 -6.47 -20.47
CA ILE A 603 -23.99 -6.43 -20.23
C ILE A 603 -23.36 -7.48 -21.15
N ASN A 604 -22.52 -7.04 -22.09
CA ASN A 604 -21.80 -7.98 -22.95
C ASN A 604 -20.65 -8.62 -22.17
N ARG A 605 -20.67 -9.95 -22.06
CA ARG A 605 -19.60 -10.74 -21.45
C ARG A 605 -18.57 -11.08 -22.50
N VAL A 606 -17.34 -10.58 -22.34
CA VAL A 606 -16.25 -10.80 -23.28
C VAL A 606 -15.86 -12.27 -23.28
N LYS A 607 -15.77 -12.87 -24.46
CA LYS A 607 -15.40 -14.29 -24.65
C LYS A 607 -13.93 -14.38 -25.04
N VAL A 608 -13.15 -15.13 -24.25
CA VAL A 608 -11.74 -15.44 -24.51
C VAL A 608 -11.64 -16.82 -25.11
N PRO A 609 -11.11 -16.98 -26.31
CA PRO A 609 -10.91 -18.29 -26.96
C PRO A 609 -9.96 -19.16 -26.11
N ARG A 610 -10.28 -20.47 -25.98
CA ARG A 610 -9.42 -21.40 -25.23
C ARG A 610 -8.12 -21.74 -25.94
N ASN A 611 -8.09 -21.61 -27.26
CA ASN A 611 -6.94 -21.95 -28.12
C ASN A 611 -6.42 -23.40 -27.93
N ASP A 612 -7.30 -24.30 -27.45
CA ASP A 612 -7.04 -25.74 -27.21
C ASP A 612 -7.52 -26.66 -28.34
N GLY A 613 -7.93 -26.07 -29.47
CA GLY A 613 -8.48 -26.78 -30.63
C GLY A 613 -9.97 -27.15 -30.53
N THR A 614 -10.66 -26.78 -29.45
CA THR A 614 -12.08 -27.11 -29.23
C THR A 614 -13.06 -26.11 -29.82
N ASN A 615 -12.61 -24.94 -30.30
CA ASN A 615 -13.44 -23.78 -30.65
C ASN A 615 -14.35 -23.28 -29.51
N LEU A 616 -14.01 -23.59 -28.28
CA LEU A 616 -14.70 -23.10 -27.08
C LEU A 616 -14.06 -21.80 -26.59
N ALA A 617 -14.85 -21.02 -25.88
CA ALA A 617 -14.41 -19.80 -25.25
C ALA A 617 -14.95 -19.74 -23.81
N ASP A 618 -14.14 -19.16 -22.91
CA ASP A 618 -14.58 -18.84 -21.56
C ASP A 618 -14.92 -17.34 -21.47
N TYR A 619 -15.69 -16.94 -20.48
CA TYR A 619 -15.88 -15.51 -20.23
C TYR A 619 -14.66 -14.95 -19.52
N LEU A 620 -14.26 -13.73 -19.88
CA LEU A 620 -13.12 -13.03 -19.29
C LEU A 620 -13.30 -12.91 -17.76
N LEU A 621 -12.33 -13.45 -17.01
CA LEU A 621 -12.28 -13.46 -15.54
C LEU A 621 -13.57 -13.95 -14.87
N ASP A 622 -14.24 -14.95 -15.46
CA ASP A 622 -15.49 -15.50 -14.96
C ASP A 622 -15.36 -16.07 -13.53
N GLY A 623 -16.26 -15.67 -12.66
CA GLY A 623 -16.28 -16.08 -11.26
C GLY A 623 -15.25 -15.43 -10.36
N LEU A 624 -14.37 -14.59 -10.89
CA LEU A 624 -13.44 -13.79 -10.07
C LEU A 624 -14.11 -12.48 -9.62
N CYS A 625 -13.86 -12.09 -8.38
CA CYS A 625 -14.24 -10.77 -7.91
C CYS A 625 -13.21 -9.75 -8.39
N VAL A 626 -13.58 -8.95 -9.41
CA VAL A 626 -12.72 -7.91 -9.99
C VAL A 626 -13.03 -6.59 -9.32
N THR A 627 -12.05 -6.04 -8.58
CA THR A 627 -12.25 -4.90 -7.68
C THR A 627 -11.94 -3.54 -8.29
N CYS A 628 -11.09 -3.52 -9.31
CA CYS A 628 -10.62 -2.27 -9.90
C CYS A 628 -10.08 -2.52 -11.31
N MET A 629 -10.01 -1.45 -12.08
CA MET A 629 -9.39 -1.47 -13.40
C MET A 629 -8.71 -0.15 -13.74
N ALA A 630 -7.74 -0.22 -14.66
CA ALA A 630 -7.17 0.94 -15.33
C ALA A 630 -6.98 0.64 -16.82
N ILE A 631 -6.98 1.68 -17.64
CA ILE A 631 -6.74 1.61 -19.08
C ILE A 631 -5.43 2.31 -19.35
N ASP A 632 -4.51 1.62 -20.02
CA ASP A 632 -3.19 2.16 -20.33
C ASP A 632 -3.14 2.93 -21.66
N GLY A 633 -1.97 3.45 -21.97
CA GLY A 633 -1.72 4.22 -23.17
C GLY A 633 -1.95 3.50 -24.49
N ALA A 634 -1.96 2.16 -24.50
CA ALA A 634 -2.28 1.31 -25.64
C ALA A 634 -3.72 0.77 -25.62
N ASN A 635 -4.61 1.40 -24.84
CA ASN A 635 -6.01 0.97 -24.68
C ASN A 635 -6.18 -0.45 -24.14
N ARG A 636 -5.12 -1.03 -23.54
CA ARG A 636 -5.19 -2.34 -22.87
C ARG A 636 -5.79 -2.16 -21.48
N LYS A 637 -6.35 -3.22 -20.90
CA LYS A 637 -7.07 -3.17 -19.61
C LYS A 637 -6.31 -3.95 -18.56
N TRP A 638 -6.00 -3.26 -17.46
CA TRP A 638 -5.47 -3.82 -16.24
C TRP A 638 -6.62 -4.09 -15.29
N PHE A 639 -6.75 -5.32 -14.80
CA PHE A 639 -7.77 -5.72 -13.85
C PHE A 639 -7.15 -6.23 -12.56
N GLY A 640 -7.62 -5.71 -11.43
CA GLY A 640 -7.27 -6.19 -10.10
C GLY A 640 -8.36 -7.08 -9.52
N THR A 641 -7.96 -8.12 -8.82
CA THR A 641 -8.87 -9.10 -8.21
C THR A 641 -8.66 -9.22 -6.71
N THR A 642 -9.60 -9.85 -6.01
CA THR A 642 -9.47 -10.05 -4.56
C THR A 642 -8.53 -11.18 -4.16
N THR A 643 -8.23 -12.13 -5.06
CA THR A 643 -7.52 -13.37 -4.70
C THR A 643 -6.60 -13.92 -5.77
N SER A 644 -6.54 -13.26 -6.93
CA SER A 644 -5.80 -13.77 -8.09
C SER A 644 -4.88 -12.72 -8.71
N GLY A 645 -4.53 -11.66 -7.95
CA GLY A 645 -3.59 -10.64 -8.41
C GLY A 645 -4.12 -9.77 -9.53
N VAL A 646 -3.26 -9.46 -10.50
CA VAL A 646 -3.48 -8.49 -11.58
C VAL A 646 -3.44 -9.19 -12.94
N TYR A 647 -4.37 -8.86 -13.81
CA TYR A 647 -4.41 -9.30 -15.20
C TYR A 647 -4.27 -8.11 -16.14
N LEU A 648 -3.40 -8.22 -17.15
CA LEU A 648 -3.39 -7.35 -18.33
C LEU A 648 -4.02 -8.08 -19.49
N VAL A 649 -4.99 -7.45 -20.14
CA VAL A 649 -5.61 -7.98 -21.36
C VAL A 649 -5.42 -7.01 -22.52
N ASN A 650 -5.48 -7.54 -23.73
CA ASN A 650 -5.42 -6.75 -24.95
C ASN A 650 -6.60 -5.74 -25.05
N GLU A 651 -6.57 -4.89 -26.04
CA GLU A 651 -7.57 -3.85 -26.25
C GLU A 651 -9.01 -4.37 -26.24
N ASP A 652 -9.29 -5.50 -26.87
CA ASP A 652 -10.63 -6.07 -26.97
C ASP A 652 -11.00 -6.99 -25.80
N GLY A 653 -10.05 -7.34 -24.93
CA GLY A 653 -10.22 -8.27 -23.81
C GLY A 653 -10.30 -9.74 -24.21
N THR A 654 -9.88 -10.09 -25.44
CA THR A 654 -9.94 -11.44 -25.98
C THR A 654 -8.69 -12.28 -25.71
N GLU A 655 -7.64 -11.64 -25.17
CA GLU A 655 -6.36 -12.26 -24.85
C GLU A 655 -5.82 -11.71 -23.54
N ILE A 656 -5.38 -12.62 -22.64
CA ILE A 656 -4.65 -12.26 -21.44
C ILE A 656 -3.17 -12.16 -21.81
N LEU A 657 -2.60 -10.97 -21.68
CA LEU A 657 -1.20 -10.68 -22.03
C LEU A 657 -0.26 -10.95 -20.86
N GLU A 658 -0.68 -10.58 -19.63
CA GLU A 658 0.11 -10.77 -18.41
C GLU A 658 -0.82 -11.17 -17.25
N HIS A 659 -0.27 -11.96 -16.32
CA HIS A 659 -0.90 -12.31 -15.07
C HIS A 659 0.13 -12.26 -13.93
N PHE A 660 0.01 -11.24 -13.07
CA PHE A 660 0.91 -11.02 -11.94
C PHE A 660 0.26 -11.46 -10.63
N THR A 661 1.00 -12.26 -9.88
CA THR A 661 0.67 -12.69 -8.53
C THR A 661 1.84 -12.42 -7.58
N SER A 662 1.60 -12.51 -6.29
CA SER A 662 2.64 -12.39 -5.26
C SER A 662 3.72 -13.49 -5.36
N GLU A 663 3.41 -14.61 -6.05
CA GLU A 663 4.33 -15.72 -6.26
C GLU A 663 5.25 -15.52 -7.48
N ASN A 664 4.74 -14.93 -8.58
CA ASN A 664 5.48 -14.81 -9.84
C ASN A 664 6.00 -13.38 -10.11
N SER A 665 5.75 -12.42 -9.21
CA SER A 665 6.12 -11.03 -9.39
C SER A 665 6.50 -10.36 -8.06
N TYR A 666 6.74 -9.05 -8.09
CA TYR A 666 6.91 -8.22 -6.89
C TYR A 666 5.59 -7.63 -6.38
N LEU A 667 4.45 -8.15 -6.80
CA LEU A 667 3.15 -7.78 -6.25
C LEU A 667 3.09 -8.17 -4.76
N PRO A 668 2.78 -7.25 -3.83
CA PRO A 668 2.84 -7.56 -2.39
C PRO A 668 1.76 -8.54 -1.92
N ASP A 669 0.58 -8.52 -2.56
CA ASP A 669 -0.54 -9.40 -2.26
C ASP A 669 -1.42 -9.59 -3.51
N ASP A 670 -2.08 -10.75 -3.59
CA ASP A 670 -3.05 -11.05 -4.64
C ASP A 670 -4.40 -10.34 -4.44
N ASN A 671 -4.62 -9.75 -3.25
CA ASN A 671 -5.76 -8.87 -2.99
C ASN A 671 -5.45 -7.44 -3.46
N VAL A 672 -5.82 -7.15 -4.69
CA VAL A 672 -5.62 -5.83 -5.31
C VAL A 672 -6.80 -4.93 -5.02
N LEU A 673 -6.54 -3.77 -4.44
CA LEU A 673 -7.55 -2.82 -3.97
C LEU A 673 -7.82 -1.72 -4.99
N SER A 674 -6.79 -1.27 -5.69
CA SER A 674 -6.87 -0.20 -6.69
C SER A 674 -5.73 -0.27 -7.71
N ILE A 675 -5.97 0.26 -8.90
CA ILE A 675 -4.98 0.40 -9.98
C ILE A 675 -5.07 1.80 -10.57
N ALA A 676 -3.91 2.38 -10.89
CA ALA A 676 -3.84 3.65 -11.62
C ALA A 676 -2.71 3.58 -12.67
N CYS A 677 -3.02 3.96 -13.91
CA CYS A 677 -2.02 4.18 -14.95
C CYS A 677 -1.59 5.65 -14.94
N SER A 678 -0.31 5.89 -15.17
CA SER A 678 0.21 7.23 -15.43
C SER A 678 -0.36 7.74 -16.77
N ASP A 679 -0.68 9.03 -16.82
CA ASP A 679 -1.11 9.72 -18.03
C ASP A 679 0.05 10.37 -18.82
N ASP A 680 1.28 10.29 -18.30
CA ASP A 680 2.47 10.89 -18.88
C ASP A 680 3.65 9.91 -19.05
N SER A 681 3.53 8.71 -18.55
CA SER A 681 4.62 7.70 -18.57
C SER A 681 4.07 6.27 -18.75
N ASN A 682 4.96 5.28 -18.74
CA ASN A 682 4.61 3.87 -18.84
C ASN A 682 4.39 3.21 -17.46
N ILE A 683 4.20 3.98 -16.42
CA ILE A 683 4.08 3.45 -15.06
C ILE A 683 2.63 3.08 -14.74
N VAL A 684 2.46 1.87 -14.24
CA VAL A 684 1.20 1.38 -13.67
C VAL A 684 1.40 1.13 -12.18
N TYR A 685 0.52 1.69 -11.38
CA TYR A 685 0.55 1.56 -9.92
C TYR A 685 -0.50 0.54 -9.48
N PHE A 686 -0.08 -0.39 -8.63
CA PHE A 686 -0.96 -1.39 -8.00
C PHE A 686 -0.99 -1.16 -6.50
N GLY A 687 -2.18 -0.95 -5.98
CA GLY A 687 -2.46 -0.88 -4.56
C GLY A 687 -3.02 -2.21 -4.07
N THR A 688 -2.33 -2.82 -3.13
CA THR A 688 -2.73 -4.11 -2.53
C THR A 688 -3.00 -3.97 -1.05
N SER A 689 -3.56 -5.00 -0.42
CA SER A 689 -3.74 -5.03 1.04
C SER A 689 -2.42 -5.05 1.84
N LYS A 690 -1.26 -5.14 1.18
CA LYS A 690 0.08 -5.17 1.81
C LYS A 690 1.02 -4.10 1.25
N GLY A 691 0.47 -3.05 0.64
CA GLY A 691 1.25 -1.92 0.15
C GLY A 691 1.09 -1.64 -1.33
N THR A 692 1.88 -0.68 -1.80
CA THR A 692 1.81 -0.12 -3.16
C THR A 692 3.08 -0.43 -3.93
N VAL A 693 2.91 -0.81 -5.20
CA VAL A 693 4.03 -1.01 -6.12
C VAL A 693 3.75 -0.31 -7.45
N ALA A 694 4.80 0.05 -8.14
CA ALA A 694 4.76 0.50 -9.52
C ALA A 694 5.42 -0.54 -10.44
N TYR A 695 4.86 -0.70 -11.61
CA TYR A 695 5.37 -1.53 -12.69
C TYR A 695 5.61 -0.67 -13.92
N SER A 696 6.78 -0.83 -14.54
CA SER A 696 7.11 -0.17 -15.79
C SER A 696 6.60 -1.01 -16.96
N SER A 697 5.46 -0.63 -17.49
CA SER A 697 4.80 -1.29 -18.62
C SER A 697 5.52 -0.96 -19.95
N ASP A 698 5.11 -1.61 -21.02
CA ASP A 698 5.58 -1.39 -22.39
C ASP A 698 4.64 -0.50 -23.22
N ALA A 699 3.79 0.28 -22.57
CA ALA A 699 2.86 1.21 -23.20
C ALA A 699 2.88 2.59 -22.54
N VAL A 700 2.81 3.64 -23.35
CA VAL A 700 2.60 5.04 -22.92
C VAL A 700 1.46 5.65 -23.73
N PRO A 701 0.88 6.77 -23.27
CA PRO A 701 -0.03 7.54 -24.10
C PRO A 701 0.60 7.92 -25.43
N SER A 702 -0.18 7.90 -26.50
CA SER A 702 0.26 8.20 -27.85
C SER A 702 0.29 9.70 -28.12
N GLU A 703 1.19 10.12 -29.02
CA GLU A 703 1.26 11.48 -29.56
C GLU A 703 0.43 11.61 -30.82
N ASP A 704 0.05 12.84 -31.18
CA ASP A 704 -0.68 13.15 -32.42
C ASP A 704 0.21 13.17 -33.68
N ASN A 705 1.54 13.17 -33.49
CA ASN A 705 2.53 13.23 -34.56
C ASN A 705 3.88 12.67 -34.08
N PHE A 706 4.84 12.56 -34.97
CA PHE A 706 6.19 12.04 -34.70
C PHE A 706 7.24 13.11 -34.34
N ASN A 707 6.87 14.32 -33.94
CA ASN A 707 7.82 15.41 -33.75
C ASN A 707 8.72 15.21 -32.52
N ASN A 708 8.24 14.50 -31.50
CA ASN A 708 8.92 14.34 -30.22
C ASN A 708 9.47 12.92 -29.97
N VAL A 709 9.72 12.17 -31.06
CA VAL A 709 10.20 10.78 -30.91
C VAL A 709 11.68 10.77 -30.51
N TYR A 710 11.97 10.06 -29.44
CA TYR A 710 13.34 9.82 -28.99
C TYR A 710 13.50 8.38 -28.50
N ALA A 711 14.77 7.96 -28.36
CA ALA A 711 15.14 6.64 -27.88
C ALA A 711 16.08 6.74 -26.67
N TYR A 712 15.90 5.83 -25.71
CA TYR A 712 16.78 5.71 -24.54
C TYR A 712 16.97 4.25 -24.12
N PRO A 713 18.17 3.89 -23.54
CA PRO A 713 19.35 4.73 -23.48
C PRO A 713 19.94 5.01 -24.88
N ASN A 714 20.48 6.19 -25.06
CA ASN A 714 21.12 6.54 -26.32
C ASN A 714 22.31 7.47 -26.02
N PRO A 715 23.57 7.00 -26.18
CA PRO A 715 23.99 5.72 -26.76
C PRO A 715 23.74 4.51 -25.89
N VAL A 716 23.52 3.37 -26.51
CA VAL A 716 23.44 2.05 -25.85
C VAL A 716 24.87 1.56 -25.63
N ARG A 717 25.25 1.39 -24.37
CA ARG A 717 26.59 0.98 -23.94
C ARG A 717 26.76 -0.55 -23.98
N PRO A 718 28.03 -1.06 -24.01
CA PRO A 718 28.29 -2.51 -24.09
C PRO A 718 27.72 -3.33 -22.94
N ASP A 719 27.66 -2.75 -21.74
CA ASP A 719 27.18 -3.34 -20.50
C ASP A 719 25.66 -3.30 -20.36
N TYR A 720 24.96 -2.56 -21.23
CA TYR A 720 23.52 -2.46 -21.19
C TYR A 720 22.85 -3.68 -21.81
N THR A 721 22.04 -4.39 -21.04
CA THR A 721 21.32 -5.63 -21.42
C THR A 721 19.80 -5.47 -21.46
N GLY A 722 19.27 -4.31 -21.05
CA GLY A 722 17.84 -4.03 -21.03
C GLY A 722 17.27 -3.65 -22.40
N TYR A 723 15.99 -3.33 -22.43
CA TYR A 723 15.29 -2.86 -23.62
C TYR A 723 15.69 -1.42 -23.97
N ILE A 724 15.88 -1.17 -25.24
CA ILE A 724 15.96 0.18 -25.80
C ILE A 724 14.54 0.65 -26.05
N THR A 725 14.13 1.69 -25.37
CA THR A 725 12.78 2.24 -25.49
C THR A 725 12.77 3.38 -26.50
N ILE A 726 11.81 3.35 -27.42
CA ILE A 726 11.50 4.40 -28.38
C ILE A 726 10.12 4.94 -28.02
N THR A 727 10.01 6.21 -27.69
CA THR A 727 8.78 6.84 -27.21
C THR A 727 8.45 8.13 -27.99
N GLY A 728 7.26 8.71 -27.77
CA GLY A 728 6.75 9.84 -28.53
C GLY A 728 6.15 9.44 -29.86
N LEU A 729 5.74 8.17 -29.99
CA LEU A 729 5.11 7.64 -31.20
C LEU A 729 3.60 7.93 -31.23
N MET A 730 3.02 7.84 -32.39
CA MET A 730 1.57 7.73 -32.57
C MET A 730 1.11 6.30 -32.27
N ASP A 731 -0.15 6.13 -31.89
CA ASP A 731 -0.73 4.84 -31.62
C ASP A 731 -0.75 3.91 -32.85
N ASN A 732 -0.53 2.61 -32.64
CA ASN A 732 -0.55 1.59 -33.71
C ASN A 732 0.37 1.89 -34.90
N SER A 733 1.50 2.59 -34.67
CA SER A 733 2.47 2.92 -35.72
C SER A 733 3.31 1.69 -36.07
N LEU A 734 3.48 1.44 -37.36
CA LEU A 734 4.47 0.48 -37.84
C LEU A 734 5.87 1.09 -37.67
N VAL A 735 6.67 0.46 -36.85
CA VAL A 735 8.04 0.92 -36.54
C VAL A 735 9.06 -0.07 -37.12
N LYS A 736 10.01 0.47 -37.90
CA LYS A 736 11.15 -0.30 -38.45
C LYS A 736 12.46 0.33 -38.01
N ILE A 737 13.36 -0.52 -37.56
CA ILE A 737 14.74 -0.11 -37.23
C ILE A 737 15.64 -0.60 -38.34
N ALA A 738 16.40 0.30 -38.94
CA ALA A 738 17.30 0.00 -40.08
C ALA A 738 18.74 0.39 -39.75
N ASP A 739 19.70 -0.34 -40.29
CA ASP A 739 21.13 0.02 -40.25
C ASP A 739 21.45 1.22 -41.17
N SER A 740 22.72 1.64 -41.17
CA SER A 740 23.16 2.77 -41.99
C SER A 740 23.11 2.47 -43.51
N ALA A 741 22.99 1.25 -43.92
CA ALA A 741 22.80 0.83 -45.31
C ALA A 741 21.32 0.74 -45.73
N GLY A 742 20.40 0.93 -44.79
CA GLY A 742 18.96 0.85 -45.00
C GLY A 742 18.36 -0.55 -44.85
N ASN A 743 19.15 -1.53 -44.39
CA ASN A 743 18.62 -2.87 -44.12
C ASN A 743 17.82 -2.85 -42.84
N VAL A 744 16.56 -3.31 -42.88
CA VAL A 744 15.71 -3.43 -41.72
C VAL A 744 16.19 -4.60 -40.83
N VAL A 745 16.54 -4.26 -39.57
CA VAL A 745 17.02 -5.22 -38.58
C VAL A 745 15.92 -5.63 -37.60
N TYR A 746 14.90 -4.79 -37.39
CA TYR A 746 13.78 -5.04 -36.52
C TYR A 746 12.51 -4.35 -37.04
N SER A 747 11.35 -4.97 -36.81
CA SER A 747 10.05 -4.41 -37.20
C SER A 747 8.99 -4.82 -36.19
N THR A 748 8.19 -3.84 -35.76
CA THR A 748 7.09 -4.06 -34.79
C THR A 748 6.05 -2.95 -34.92
N THR A 749 4.99 -3.03 -34.11
CA THR A 749 3.96 -1.99 -33.98
C THR A 749 4.04 -1.34 -32.60
N SER A 750 3.77 -0.04 -32.51
CA SER A 750 3.78 0.67 -31.23
C SER A 750 2.61 0.25 -30.34
N ASN A 751 2.91 0.16 -29.02
CA ASN A 751 1.92 0.04 -27.94
C ASN A 751 1.62 1.45 -27.42
N GLY A 752 0.51 2.05 -27.88
CA GLY A 752 0.31 3.48 -27.68
C GLY A 752 1.47 4.26 -28.29
N GLY A 753 2.11 5.08 -27.49
CA GLY A 753 3.22 5.97 -27.91
C GLY A 753 4.62 5.36 -27.85
N MET A 754 4.79 4.02 -27.61
CA MET A 754 6.13 3.46 -27.44
C MET A 754 6.34 2.09 -28.11
N VAL A 755 7.63 1.79 -28.28
CA VAL A 755 8.16 0.49 -28.72
C VAL A 755 9.39 0.15 -27.90
N THR A 756 9.54 -1.13 -27.60
CA THR A 756 10.75 -1.67 -26.98
C THR A 756 11.54 -2.51 -28.00
N TRP A 757 12.86 -2.41 -27.95
CA TRP A 757 13.77 -3.18 -28.78
C TRP A 757 14.92 -3.74 -27.93
N ASP A 758 15.16 -5.02 -28.01
CA ASP A 758 16.24 -5.71 -27.27
C ASP A 758 17.65 -5.52 -27.86
N GLY A 759 17.77 -4.74 -28.95
CA GLY A 759 19.03 -4.55 -29.66
C GLY A 759 19.45 -5.74 -30.52
N CYS A 760 18.52 -6.66 -30.81
CA CYS A 760 18.76 -7.82 -31.68
C CYS A 760 18.13 -7.65 -33.07
N ASN A 761 18.67 -8.35 -34.02
CA ASN A 761 18.07 -8.46 -35.35
C ASN A 761 16.95 -9.51 -35.39
N MET A 762 16.23 -9.66 -36.49
CA MET A 762 15.14 -10.61 -36.65
C MET A 762 15.53 -12.09 -36.43
N ASN A 763 16.82 -12.41 -36.36
CA ASN A 763 17.33 -13.74 -36.07
C ASN A 763 17.74 -13.90 -34.59
N GLY A 764 17.44 -12.93 -33.73
CA GLY A 764 17.78 -12.93 -32.31
C GLY A 764 19.27 -12.65 -32.02
N GLN A 765 20.02 -12.18 -33.02
CA GLN A 765 21.42 -11.85 -32.84
C GLN A 765 21.58 -10.35 -32.54
N ARG A 766 22.39 -10.02 -31.54
CA ARG A 766 22.65 -8.64 -31.13
C ARG A 766 23.35 -7.88 -32.30
N VAL A 767 22.82 -6.70 -32.64
CA VAL A 767 23.32 -5.90 -33.77
C VAL A 767 24.71 -5.30 -33.45
N SER A 768 25.47 -4.95 -34.48
CA SER A 768 26.84 -4.44 -34.36
C SER A 768 26.86 -2.97 -33.89
N THR A 769 28.04 -2.49 -33.45
CA THR A 769 28.28 -1.06 -33.21
C THR A 769 27.96 -0.26 -34.48
N GLY A 770 27.12 0.77 -34.29
CA GLY A 770 26.68 1.62 -35.40
C GLY A 770 25.55 2.54 -35.03
N VAL A 771 25.11 3.33 -36.00
CA VAL A 771 23.93 4.18 -35.91
C VAL A 771 22.77 3.47 -36.63
N TYR A 772 21.67 3.31 -35.92
CA TYR A 772 20.43 2.71 -36.41
C TYR A 772 19.35 3.79 -36.52
N PHE A 773 18.62 3.78 -37.64
CA PHE A 773 17.55 4.72 -37.91
C PHE A 773 16.21 4.11 -37.53
N VAL A 774 15.40 4.85 -36.77
CA VAL A 774 14.03 4.49 -36.46
C VAL A 774 13.12 5.13 -37.50
N LEU A 775 12.38 4.33 -38.19
CA LEU A 775 11.40 4.70 -39.21
C LEU A 775 10.02 4.37 -38.68
N ALA A 776 9.10 5.32 -38.63
CA ALA A 776 7.74 5.12 -38.20
C ALA A 776 6.75 5.57 -39.27
N SER A 777 5.64 4.87 -39.38
CA SER A 777 4.53 5.20 -40.27
C SER A 777 3.21 4.81 -39.67
N GLN A 778 2.20 5.65 -39.90
CA GLN A 778 0.82 5.27 -39.58
C GLN A 778 0.27 4.27 -40.60
N THR A 779 -0.55 3.35 -40.11
CA THR A 779 -1.22 2.30 -40.89
C THR A 779 -2.62 2.71 -41.36
N ASP A 780 -3.12 3.85 -40.89
CA ASP A 780 -4.47 4.38 -41.14
C ASP A 780 -4.64 5.09 -42.50
N GLY A 781 -3.59 5.13 -43.32
CA GLY A 781 -3.58 5.82 -44.61
C GLY A 781 -3.35 7.33 -44.51
N SER A 782 -3.04 7.89 -43.35
CA SER A 782 -2.81 9.32 -43.12
C SER A 782 -1.53 9.87 -43.74
N ASN A 783 -0.69 9.02 -44.40
CA ASN A 783 0.59 9.34 -44.99
C ASN A 783 1.61 9.98 -44.03
N LYS A 784 1.41 9.86 -42.72
CA LYS A 784 2.37 10.29 -41.71
C LYS A 784 3.47 9.24 -41.57
N SER A 785 4.65 9.54 -42.08
CA SER A 785 5.81 8.63 -42.03
C SER A 785 7.11 9.40 -42.09
N GLY A 786 8.17 8.78 -41.61
CA GLY A 786 9.54 9.35 -41.72
C GLY A 786 10.57 8.63 -40.87
N CYS A 787 11.78 9.11 -40.99
CA CYS A 787 12.87 8.80 -40.07
C CYS A 787 12.69 9.70 -38.84
N VAL A 788 12.22 9.12 -37.75
CA VAL A 788 11.79 9.90 -36.58
C VAL A 788 12.90 10.09 -35.54
N THR A 789 13.86 9.13 -35.42
CA THR A 789 14.99 9.27 -34.50
C THR A 789 16.15 8.31 -34.88
N LYS A 790 17.25 8.38 -34.12
CA LYS A 790 18.45 7.54 -34.31
C LYS A 790 18.87 6.92 -33.00
N ILE A 791 19.41 5.71 -33.06
CA ILE A 791 19.95 4.98 -31.93
C ILE A 791 21.42 4.68 -32.21
N MET A 792 22.30 5.07 -31.28
CA MET A 792 23.71 4.71 -31.34
C MET A 792 23.99 3.49 -30.49
N ILE A 793 24.44 2.43 -31.10
CA ILE A 793 24.88 1.19 -30.41
C ILE A 793 26.39 1.22 -30.31
N VAL A 794 26.95 1.02 -29.14
CA VAL A 794 28.37 0.87 -28.85
C VAL A 794 28.59 -0.51 -28.26
N ARG A 795 29.57 -1.26 -28.78
CA ARG A 795 29.96 -2.59 -28.29
C ARG A 795 31.41 -2.61 -27.82
#